data_30a9bbd2a0dc24a371af3ee81aeba262
#
_entry.id   30a9bbd2a0dc24a371af3ee81aeba262
#
_cell.length_a   1.000
_cell.length_b   1.000
_cell.length_c   1.000
_cell.angle_alpha   90.00
_cell.angle_beta   90.00
_cell.angle_gamma   90.00
#
_symmetry.space_group_name_H-M   'P 1'
#
loop_
_entity.id
_entity.type
_entity.pdbx_description
1 polymer ?
#
loop_
_entity_poly.entity_id
_entity_poly.type
_entity_poly.pdbx_seq_one_letter_code
_entity_poly.pdbx_strand_id
1 'polypeptide(L)'
;MKKTLLFLSLFIQSIIAFADDSVGWQISTSDKGGDYYGAVVASGRIGILPWREPFSVRDVFLNHVFDADGKNGVSRVLRAINPFQLQVYIDGRCMELNNVDDWHQTLDMRHAVHSTSFSYQNRAKVAYDVRALRNMPYAGLINVSIEALDDIVINVRNVPVVPNEYQQPVTEMQNINVEGTPLSIMRTRAYSLYRNNEVSASSAFVLPKNDDAGVAASGNSVEIYKHLTKGEKFTFSLIGSICTNRDFIDPCNESNREVIYGVYEGVDQLVRAHEALWNDIWKSDIIIEGDDEAQTSVRLALYNLYSSIRANSRLSIPPFGLSSQGYNGHIFWDTEIWMYPPMLFLNNDMAKSMMDYRFDRLDAARKKAEANGYMGVMFPWESDDAGEEACPTWALTGPFEHHITGDIGIAAWNYYCMTQDRKWLEQKGYPLIKEIADFWISRATKNADGTYSINNVVCADEYAIGVDDNAFTNGVAIVSLRNACKAAALCGMKYPKIWSEVADKISIHRFDDGVIKEYEDYDGRGIKQVDVNLLAYPLQLVTDASDIKKNLVYYEDKIDKNGPAMSFSIFAVQYARLMQGKKAYEMFVQGYRPNKLPPFGVISEGAGGTNPYFTTGAGGMLQAVINGFCGLEITDKGIRQVPSALPPHWKKLTITGVGPDKKTYTRVQK
;
A
#
# COMPACT_ATOMS: atom_id res chain seq x y z
N MET A 1 41.24 -19.41 15.46
CA MET A 1 41.19 -18.08 16.13
C MET A 1 41.39 -16.83 15.26
N LYS A 2 41.61 -16.90 13.93
CA LYS A 2 41.77 -15.68 13.08
C LYS A 2 40.56 -15.39 12.13
N LYS A 3 39.56 -16.25 12.08
CA LYS A 3 38.36 -16.07 11.25
C LYS A 3 37.15 -15.46 12.02
N THR A 4 37.15 -15.46 13.33
CA THR A 4 36.07 -14.95 14.17
C THR A 4 36.14 -13.42 14.38
N LEU A 5 37.31 -12.81 14.21
CA LEU A 5 37.49 -11.36 14.36
C LEU A 5 37.02 -10.55 13.13
N LEU A 6 36.86 -11.17 11.95
CA LEU A 6 36.46 -10.46 10.74
C LEU A 6 34.95 -10.20 10.65
N PHE A 7 34.14 -11.01 11.34
CA PHE A 7 32.67 -10.88 11.34
C PHE A 7 32.16 -9.80 12.30
N LEU A 8 32.90 -9.51 13.37
CA LEU A 8 32.50 -8.47 14.34
C LEU A 8 32.66 -7.05 13.78
N SER A 9 33.51 -6.85 12.76
CA SER A 9 33.74 -5.56 12.14
C SER A 9 32.66 -5.16 11.12
N LEU A 10 31.95 -6.12 10.51
CA LEU A 10 30.92 -5.82 9.50
C LEU A 10 29.62 -5.26 10.12
N PHE A 11 29.24 -5.72 11.33
CA PHE A 11 28.02 -5.21 11.99
C PHE A 11 28.19 -3.79 12.58
N ILE A 12 29.42 -3.44 12.99
CA ILE A 12 29.75 -2.07 13.45
C ILE A 12 30.13 -1.17 12.26
N GLN A 13 30.71 -1.70 11.19
CA GLN A 13 31.04 -0.92 9.99
C GLN A 13 29.81 -0.51 9.18
N SER A 14 28.70 -1.27 9.23
CA SER A 14 27.45 -0.86 8.57
C SER A 14 26.78 0.36 9.23
N ILE A 15 27.05 0.63 10.50
CA ILE A 15 26.55 1.84 11.20
C ILE A 15 27.48 3.07 11.00
N ILE A 16 28.77 2.87 10.71
CA ILE A 16 29.76 3.96 10.66
C ILE A 16 30.12 4.40 9.22
N ALA A 17 29.91 3.54 8.21
CA ALA A 17 30.40 3.80 6.85
C ALA A 17 29.36 4.42 5.88
N PHE A 18 28.12 4.71 6.31
CA PHE A 18 27.04 5.17 5.43
C PHE A 18 26.52 6.58 5.74
N ALA A 19 27.30 7.44 6.34
CA ALA A 19 26.86 8.80 6.68
C ALA A 19 26.53 9.69 5.46
N ASP A 20 26.92 9.33 4.25
CA ASP A 20 26.69 10.12 3.03
C ASP A 20 25.68 9.52 2.06
N ASP A 21 25.29 8.24 2.24
CA ASP A 21 24.34 7.54 1.37
C ASP A 21 22.95 7.36 2.01
N SER A 22 22.73 7.91 3.21
CA SER A 22 21.50 7.71 3.99
C SER A 22 20.37 8.71 3.67
N VAL A 23 20.67 9.79 2.96
CA VAL A 23 19.69 10.83 2.64
C VAL A 23 18.51 10.24 1.85
N GLY A 24 17.33 10.40 2.43
CA GLY A 24 16.08 9.93 1.83
C GLY A 24 15.79 8.43 1.98
N TRP A 25 16.65 7.65 2.67
CA TRP A 25 16.40 6.21 2.89
C TRP A 25 15.94 5.87 4.31
N GLN A 26 16.25 6.73 5.28
CA GLN A 26 15.98 6.47 6.68
C GLN A 26 15.16 7.59 7.31
N ILE A 27 14.22 7.19 8.17
CA ILE A 27 13.47 8.11 9.02
C ILE A 27 13.65 7.63 10.46
N SER A 28 14.16 8.53 11.32
CA SER A 28 14.50 8.18 12.70
C SER A 28 13.83 9.10 13.70
N THR A 29 13.67 8.59 14.92
CA THR A 29 13.17 9.36 16.06
C THR A 29 13.82 8.93 17.36
N SER A 30 13.98 9.90 18.28
CA SER A 30 14.33 9.68 19.69
C SER A 30 13.25 10.27 20.62
N ASP A 31 12.12 10.73 20.07
CA ASP A 31 11.01 11.27 20.86
C ASP A 31 10.13 10.15 21.40
N LYS A 32 10.13 10.00 22.73
CA LYS A 32 9.30 9.02 23.44
C LYS A 32 7.90 9.55 23.81
N GLY A 33 7.68 10.86 23.76
CA GLY A 33 6.55 11.51 24.45
C GLY A 33 5.43 12.04 23.58
N GLY A 34 5.68 12.36 22.30
CA GLY A 34 4.70 12.96 21.41
C GLY A 34 3.67 11.97 20.83
N ASP A 35 2.83 12.47 19.93
CA ASP A 35 1.97 11.62 19.12
C ASP A 35 2.84 10.62 18.33
N TYR A 36 2.39 9.39 18.25
CA TYR A 36 3.18 8.33 17.67
C TYR A 36 2.37 7.46 16.72
N TYR A 37 2.79 7.48 15.46
CA TYR A 37 2.29 6.62 14.38
C TYR A 37 3.46 5.77 13.88
N GLY A 38 3.47 4.50 14.29
CA GLY A 38 4.55 3.55 13.96
C GLY A 38 4.66 3.31 12.44
N ALA A 39 5.87 3.03 11.97
CA ALA A 39 6.09 2.65 10.58
C ALA A 39 5.91 1.13 10.41
N VAL A 40 5.11 0.74 9.42
CA VAL A 40 4.89 -0.67 9.10
C VAL A 40 6.09 -1.26 8.34
N VAL A 41 6.44 -2.51 8.61
CA VAL A 41 7.23 -3.35 7.71
C VAL A 41 6.31 -4.41 7.12
N ALA A 42 6.30 -4.57 5.78
CA ALA A 42 5.36 -5.47 5.15
C ALA A 42 5.96 -6.25 3.97
N SER A 43 5.41 -7.44 3.76
CA SER A 43 5.87 -8.39 2.74
C SER A 43 4.96 -8.45 1.51
N GLY A 44 3.82 -7.75 1.53
CA GLY A 44 2.72 -7.88 0.57
C GLY A 44 1.75 -9.03 0.90
N ARG A 45 1.99 -9.79 1.98
CA ARG A 45 1.06 -10.77 2.55
C ARG A 45 0.71 -10.46 4.00
N ILE A 46 1.70 -10.05 4.78
CA ILE A 46 1.53 -9.58 6.15
C ILE A 46 2.15 -8.20 6.30
N GLY A 47 1.55 -7.37 7.16
CA GLY A 47 2.12 -6.11 7.64
C GLY A 47 2.34 -6.20 9.14
N ILE A 48 3.55 -5.97 9.60
CA ILE A 48 3.94 -5.96 11.02
C ILE A 48 4.11 -4.50 11.41
N LEU A 49 3.43 -4.06 12.46
CA LEU A 49 3.47 -2.70 12.97
C LEU A 49 4.22 -2.64 14.31
N PRO A 50 5.56 -2.43 14.31
CA PRO A 50 6.32 -2.18 15.51
C PRO A 50 5.82 -0.92 16.22
N TRP A 51 5.97 -0.89 17.53
CA TRP A 51 5.48 0.22 18.34
C TRP A 51 6.59 0.85 19.18
N ARG A 52 6.30 1.97 19.85
CA ARG A 52 7.31 2.69 20.65
C ARG A 52 7.75 1.95 21.92
N GLU A 53 6.86 1.14 22.50
CA GLU A 53 7.20 0.33 23.66
C GLU A 53 8.28 -0.71 23.29
N PRO A 54 9.30 -0.91 24.11
CA PRO A 54 10.34 -1.90 23.85
C PRO A 54 9.77 -3.27 23.52
N PHE A 55 10.25 -3.86 22.41
CA PHE A 55 9.87 -5.17 21.90
C PHE A 55 8.39 -5.37 21.57
N SER A 56 7.61 -4.28 21.49
CA SER A 56 6.19 -4.34 21.19
C SER A 56 5.93 -4.32 19.68
N VAL A 57 5.10 -5.22 19.23
CA VAL A 57 4.42 -5.19 17.94
C VAL A 57 2.94 -4.95 18.22
N ARG A 58 2.43 -3.79 17.81
CA ARG A 58 1.07 -3.35 18.11
C ARG A 58 0.04 -4.24 17.42
N ASP A 59 0.19 -4.41 16.11
CA ASP A 59 -0.72 -5.19 15.28
C ASP A 59 0.05 -5.91 14.16
N VAL A 60 -0.53 -6.99 13.68
CA VAL A 60 -0.12 -7.65 12.44
C VAL A 60 -1.35 -7.76 11.55
N PHE A 61 -1.24 -7.29 10.28
CA PHE A 61 -2.34 -7.26 9.34
C PHE A 61 -2.20 -8.36 8.29
N LEU A 62 -3.33 -8.96 7.92
CA LEU A 62 -3.42 -9.98 6.87
C LEU A 62 -3.91 -9.33 5.57
N ASN A 63 -3.24 -9.58 4.46
CA ASN A 63 -3.68 -9.06 3.18
C ASN A 63 -4.86 -9.88 2.63
N HIS A 64 -6.04 -9.26 2.48
CA HIS A 64 -7.23 -9.88 1.89
C HIS A 64 -7.74 -11.15 2.60
N VAL A 65 -7.65 -11.21 3.91
CA VAL A 65 -8.34 -12.22 4.72
C VAL A 65 -9.43 -11.51 5.52
N PHE A 66 -10.68 -11.75 5.16
CA PHE A 66 -11.81 -10.99 5.69
C PHE A 66 -12.71 -11.83 6.59
N ASP A 67 -13.26 -11.19 7.61
CA ASP A 67 -14.41 -11.68 8.39
C ASP A 67 -15.57 -10.69 8.26
N ALA A 68 -16.77 -11.05 8.69
CA ALA A 68 -17.87 -10.10 8.83
C ALA A 68 -17.69 -9.26 10.11
N ASP A 69 -18.11 -8.00 10.11
CA ASP A 69 -18.01 -7.14 11.29
C ASP A 69 -19.14 -7.36 12.31
N GLY A 70 -19.99 -8.30 12.09
CA GLY A 70 -21.05 -8.75 13.00
C GLY A 70 -22.27 -7.85 13.13
N LYS A 71 -22.18 -6.57 12.87
CA LYS A 71 -23.29 -5.63 13.02
C LYS A 71 -24.17 -5.50 11.78
N ASN A 72 -23.55 -5.42 10.61
CA ASN A 72 -24.22 -5.15 9.34
C ASN A 72 -23.87 -6.17 8.25
N GLY A 73 -23.14 -7.23 8.60
CA GLY A 73 -22.65 -8.21 7.63
C GLY A 73 -21.57 -7.69 6.69
N VAL A 74 -21.07 -6.45 6.89
CA VAL A 74 -19.97 -5.87 6.13
C VAL A 74 -18.70 -6.64 6.44
N SER A 75 -17.95 -6.99 5.41
CA SER A 75 -16.68 -7.67 5.59
C SER A 75 -15.62 -6.71 6.15
N ARG A 76 -14.64 -7.27 6.88
CA ARG A 76 -13.52 -6.52 7.43
C ARG A 76 -12.25 -7.36 7.40
N VAL A 77 -11.14 -6.77 6.94
CA VAL A 77 -9.85 -7.45 6.96
C VAL A 77 -9.43 -7.79 8.39
N LEU A 78 -8.94 -9.01 8.60
CA LEU A 78 -8.51 -9.49 9.92
C LEU A 78 -7.13 -8.94 10.30
N ARG A 79 -6.96 -8.60 11.57
CA ARG A 79 -5.65 -8.61 12.20
C ARG A 79 -5.23 -10.05 12.43
N ALA A 80 -3.95 -10.35 12.27
CA ALA A 80 -3.44 -11.70 12.53
C ALA A 80 -3.31 -11.98 14.02
N ILE A 81 -3.26 -13.27 14.38
CA ILE A 81 -2.64 -13.69 15.63
C ILE A 81 -1.19 -13.21 15.58
N ASN A 82 -0.74 -12.45 16.57
CA ASN A 82 0.58 -11.85 16.61
C ASN A 82 1.59 -12.78 17.34
N PRO A 83 2.50 -13.45 16.63
CA PRO A 83 3.53 -14.29 17.24
C PRO A 83 4.80 -13.51 17.63
N PHE A 84 4.88 -12.20 17.37
CA PHE A 84 6.08 -11.38 17.47
C PHE A 84 6.18 -10.59 18.78
N GLN A 85 5.25 -10.76 19.71
CA GLN A 85 5.28 -10.06 20.98
C GLN A 85 6.35 -10.65 21.91
N LEU A 86 7.31 -9.82 22.31
CA LEU A 86 8.34 -10.17 23.28
C LEU A 86 8.18 -9.36 24.57
N GLN A 87 8.49 -10.00 25.68
CA GLN A 87 8.69 -9.35 26.98
C GLN A 87 10.10 -9.68 27.45
N VAL A 88 10.91 -8.66 27.69
CA VAL A 88 12.31 -8.84 28.08
C VAL A 88 12.53 -8.30 29.47
N TYR A 89 13.10 -9.11 30.33
CA TYR A 89 13.36 -8.83 31.73
C TYR A 89 14.86 -8.87 31.98
N ILE A 90 15.35 -7.92 32.76
CA ILE A 90 16.70 -7.98 33.38
C ILE A 90 16.52 -8.00 34.88
N ASP A 91 17.11 -9.00 35.54
CA ASP A 91 17.02 -9.26 37.00
C ASP A 91 15.57 -9.21 37.51
N GLY A 92 14.64 -9.78 36.73
CA GLY A 92 13.21 -9.88 37.03
C GLY A 92 12.41 -8.61 36.80
N ARG A 93 13.00 -7.54 36.25
CA ARG A 93 12.29 -6.29 35.90
C ARG A 93 12.08 -6.17 34.39
N CYS A 94 10.84 -5.94 33.96
CA CYS A 94 10.50 -5.77 32.55
C CYS A 94 11.09 -4.46 31.99
N MET A 95 11.58 -4.52 30.77
CA MET A 95 11.94 -3.34 30.00
C MET A 95 10.68 -2.65 29.51
N GLU A 96 10.51 -1.39 29.87
CA GLU A 96 9.40 -0.53 29.50
C GLU A 96 9.93 0.84 29.04
N LEU A 97 9.16 1.58 28.26
CA LEU A 97 9.58 2.87 27.72
C LEU A 97 10.01 3.89 28.79
N ASN A 98 9.41 3.81 29.98
CA ASN A 98 9.69 4.71 31.09
C ASN A 98 10.99 4.41 31.84
N ASN A 99 11.59 3.21 31.64
CA ASN A 99 12.79 2.77 32.35
C ASN A 99 14.00 2.51 31.42
N VAL A 100 13.92 2.99 30.16
CA VAL A 100 15.01 2.94 29.18
C VAL A 100 15.50 4.35 28.84
N ASP A 101 16.79 4.48 28.56
CA ASP A 101 17.46 5.72 28.18
C ASP A 101 17.98 5.61 26.74
N ASP A 102 18.36 6.72 26.12
CA ASP A 102 18.92 6.79 24.76
C ASP A 102 18.07 6.03 23.71
N TRP A 103 16.76 6.01 23.93
CA TRP A 103 15.84 5.31 23.02
C TRP A 103 15.85 5.96 21.65
N HIS A 104 15.99 5.10 20.63
CA HIS A 104 16.06 5.52 19.24
C HIS A 104 15.40 4.48 18.35
N GLN A 105 14.59 4.94 17.38
CA GLN A 105 13.98 4.08 16.36
C GLN A 105 14.28 4.60 14.96
N THR A 106 14.42 3.68 14.01
CA THR A 106 14.68 3.98 12.60
C THR A 106 13.88 3.05 11.71
N LEU A 107 13.16 3.62 10.73
CA LEU A 107 12.72 2.90 9.55
C LEU A 107 13.79 3.05 8.46
N ASP A 108 14.39 1.96 8.03
CA ASP A 108 15.23 1.89 6.83
C ASP A 108 14.39 1.34 5.67
N MET A 109 14.02 2.23 4.75
CA MET A 109 13.18 1.89 3.60
C MET A 109 13.92 1.07 2.55
N ARG A 110 15.25 1.24 2.45
CA ARG A 110 16.07 0.51 1.49
C ARG A 110 16.06 -0.99 1.77
N HIS A 111 16.19 -1.36 3.04
CA HIS A 111 16.25 -2.74 3.49
C HIS A 111 14.93 -3.23 4.10
N ALA A 112 13.89 -2.38 4.14
CA ALA A 112 12.58 -2.66 4.74
C ALA A 112 12.70 -3.24 6.15
N VAL A 113 13.40 -2.53 7.01
CA VAL A 113 13.66 -2.92 8.39
C VAL A 113 13.33 -1.78 9.35
N HIS A 114 12.67 -2.11 10.45
CA HIS A 114 12.43 -1.22 11.57
C HIS A 114 13.36 -1.59 12.71
N SER A 115 14.24 -0.68 13.12
CA SER A 115 15.22 -0.90 14.17
C SER A 115 14.90 -0.07 15.40
N THR A 116 15.20 -0.62 16.57
CA THR A 116 15.09 0.07 17.86
C THR A 116 16.36 -0.19 18.68
N SER A 117 16.88 0.85 19.34
CA SER A 117 18.00 0.73 20.27
C SER A 117 17.78 1.60 21.50
N PHE A 118 18.33 1.18 22.64
CA PHE A 118 18.28 1.92 23.90
C PHE A 118 19.29 1.37 24.91
N SER A 119 19.52 2.15 25.96
CA SER A 119 20.24 1.73 27.16
C SER A 119 19.25 1.41 28.28
N TYR A 120 19.48 0.35 29.05
CA TYR A 120 18.64 -0.02 30.18
C TYR A 120 19.39 0.20 31.50
N GLN A 121 19.06 1.28 32.25
CA GLN A 121 19.51 1.57 33.61
C GLN A 121 21.04 1.41 33.83
N ASN A 122 21.86 1.74 32.84
CA ASN A 122 23.31 1.51 32.83
C ASN A 122 23.70 0.02 33.03
N ARG A 123 22.80 -0.93 32.88
CA ARG A 123 23.05 -2.37 33.05
C ARG A 123 23.18 -3.10 31.72
N ALA A 124 22.52 -2.63 30.68
CA ALA A 124 22.61 -3.23 29.35
C ALA A 124 22.43 -2.20 28.23
N LYS A 125 23.04 -2.47 27.06
CA LYS A 125 22.68 -1.86 25.78
C LYS A 125 21.89 -2.86 24.96
N VAL A 126 20.80 -2.41 24.40
CA VAL A 126 19.87 -3.25 23.64
C VAL A 126 19.67 -2.70 22.25
N ALA A 127 19.71 -3.55 21.25
CA ALA A 127 19.32 -3.24 19.88
C ALA A 127 18.53 -4.42 19.31
N TYR A 128 17.47 -4.11 18.58
CA TYR A 128 16.73 -5.13 17.84
C TYR A 128 16.16 -4.54 16.55
N ASP A 129 15.88 -5.42 15.61
CA ASP A 129 15.23 -5.07 14.35
C ASP A 129 14.06 -6.02 14.04
N VAL A 130 13.09 -5.50 13.27
CA VAL A 130 11.88 -6.22 12.87
C VAL A 130 11.77 -6.18 11.35
N ARG A 131 11.53 -7.33 10.72
CA ARG A 131 11.30 -7.48 9.29
C ARG A 131 10.07 -8.33 9.01
N ALA A 132 9.26 -7.93 8.03
CA ALA A 132 8.36 -8.83 7.33
C ALA A 132 9.12 -9.38 6.12
N LEU A 133 9.43 -10.67 6.11
CA LEU A 133 10.37 -11.26 5.16
C LEU A 133 9.82 -11.29 3.73
N ARG A 134 10.52 -10.63 2.79
CA ARG A 134 10.09 -10.59 1.39
C ARG A 134 10.26 -11.94 0.67
N ASN A 135 11.28 -12.72 1.07
CA ASN A 135 11.56 -14.08 0.57
C ASN A 135 10.66 -15.14 1.20
N MET A 136 10.11 -14.90 2.38
CA MET A 136 9.13 -15.76 3.07
C MET A 136 7.90 -14.91 3.43
N PRO A 137 6.94 -14.73 2.52
CA PRO A 137 5.95 -13.67 2.62
C PRO A 137 4.95 -13.82 3.77
N TYR A 138 4.84 -14.99 4.35
CA TYR A 138 4.00 -15.26 5.53
C TYR A 138 4.79 -15.21 6.85
N ALA A 139 6.11 -14.91 6.78
CA ALA A 139 6.98 -14.91 7.94
C ALA A 139 7.54 -13.51 8.25
N GLY A 140 7.83 -13.30 9.53
CA GLY A 140 8.56 -12.16 10.05
C GLY A 140 9.74 -12.62 10.91
N LEU A 141 10.67 -11.70 11.13
CA LEU A 141 11.90 -11.94 11.88
C LEU A 141 12.18 -10.76 12.81
N ILE A 142 12.49 -11.07 14.05
CA ILE A 142 13.05 -10.12 15.03
C ILE A 142 14.45 -10.60 15.40
N ASN A 143 15.47 -9.76 15.17
CA ASN A 143 16.84 -10.02 15.63
C ASN A 143 17.12 -9.14 16.83
N VAL A 144 17.69 -9.71 17.89
CA VAL A 144 17.97 -9.02 19.16
C VAL A 144 19.43 -9.16 19.53
N SER A 145 19.99 -8.07 20.05
CA SER A 145 21.33 -8.02 20.62
C SER A 145 21.29 -7.29 21.96
N ILE A 146 21.80 -7.91 23.00
CA ILE A 146 21.92 -7.37 24.36
C ILE A 146 23.39 -7.45 24.78
N GLU A 147 24.00 -6.31 25.09
CA GLU A 147 25.35 -6.19 25.64
C GLU A 147 25.25 -5.86 27.13
N ALA A 148 25.80 -6.72 27.98
CA ALA A 148 25.81 -6.56 29.44
C ALA A 148 26.85 -5.49 29.85
N LEU A 149 26.40 -4.45 30.55
CA LEU A 149 27.29 -3.43 31.15
C LEU A 149 27.63 -3.76 32.63
N ASP A 150 26.95 -4.76 33.18
CA ASP A 150 27.12 -5.31 34.52
C ASP A 150 26.73 -6.80 34.46
N ASP A 151 26.97 -7.56 35.53
CA ASP A 151 26.48 -8.95 35.63
C ASP A 151 24.94 -8.91 35.70
N ILE A 152 24.26 -9.60 34.76
CA ILE A 152 22.80 -9.57 34.63
C ILE A 152 22.23 -10.95 34.33
N VAL A 153 20.97 -11.13 34.73
CA VAL A 153 20.16 -12.29 34.35
C VAL A 153 19.06 -11.82 33.39
N ILE A 154 19.05 -12.39 32.21
CA ILE A 154 18.04 -12.08 31.16
C ILE A 154 16.98 -13.17 31.18
N ASN A 155 15.72 -12.77 31.14
CA ASN A 155 14.58 -13.61 30.77
C ASN A 155 13.84 -12.96 29.59
N VAL A 156 13.67 -13.71 28.51
CA VAL A 156 12.91 -13.29 27.33
C VAL A 156 11.71 -14.20 27.17
N ARG A 157 10.54 -13.62 27.09
CA ARG A 157 9.27 -14.35 26.86
C ARG A 157 8.69 -14.00 25.51
N ASN A 158 8.36 -15.01 24.72
CA ASN A 158 7.50 -14.86 23.55
C ASN A 158 6.08 -15.31 23.93
N VAL A 159 5.11 -14.40 23.83
CA VAL A 159 3.71 -14.63 24.17
C VAL A 159 2.84 -14.23 22.98
N PRO A 160 2.10 -15.15 22.35
CA PRO A 160 1.25 -14.79 21.23
C PRO A 160 0.09 -13.92 21.70
N VAL A 161 -0.27 -12.92 20.89
CA VAL A 161 -1.45 -12.09 21.14
C VAL A 161 -2.53 -12.44 20.14
N VAL A 162 -3.68 -12.87 20.65
CA VAL A 162 -4.86 -13.19 19.83
C VAL A 162 -5.82 -11.99 19.86
N PRO A 163 -6.10 -11.35 18.72
CA PRO A 163 -7.10 -10.28 18.65
C PRO A 163 -8.50 -10.77 19.04
N ASN A 164 -9.35 -9.86 19.48
CA ASN A 164 -10.74 -10.15 19.86
C ASN A 164 -11.66 -10.52 18.67
N GLU A 165 -11.15 -10.52 17.47
CA GLU A 165 -11.80 -10.97 16.23
C GLU A 165 -11.85 -12.49 16.10
N TYR A 166 -11.27 -13.22 17.05
CA TYR A 166 -11.14 -14.67 17.00
C TYR A 166 -11.83 -15.37 18.15
N GLN A 167 -12.22 -16.61 17.91
CA GLN A 167 -12.79 -17.54 18.87
C GLN A 167 -11.95 -18.83 18.95
N GLN A 168 -12.12 -19.56 20.06
CA GLN A 168 -11.51 -20.87 20.30
C GLN A 168 -9.97 -20.88 20.10
N PRO A 169 -9.21 -19.95 20.68
CA PRO A 169 -7.76 -19.97 20.55
C PRO A 169 -7.18 -21.18 21.27
N VAL A 170 -6.31 -21.90 20.58
CA VAL A 170 -5.56 -23.04 21.13
C VAL A 170 -4.09 -22.80 20.86
N THR A 171 -3.28 -22.80 21.94
CA THR A 171 -1.81 -22.73 21.85
C THR A 171 -1.21 -24.08 22.19
N GLU A 172 -0.36 -24.59 21.32
CA GLU A 172 0.31 -25.87 21.44
C GLU A 172 1.82 -25.69 21.30
N MET A 173 2.57 -26.57 21.99
CA MET A 173 4.02 -26.61 21.92
C MET A 173 4.47 -27.86 21.18
N GLN A 174 5.35 -27.70 20.20
CA GLN A 174 5.97 -28.80 19.48
C GLN A 174 7.49 -28.73 19.62
N ASN A 175 8.09 -29.79 20.18
CA ASN A 175 9.54 -29.92 20.26
C ASN A 175 10.03 -30.85 19.15
N ILE A 176 10.94 -30.37 18.34
CA ILE A 176 11.56 -31.12 17.25
C ILE A 176 13.07 -30.96 17.26
N ASN A 177 13.76 -31.74 16.44
CA ASN A 177 15.20 -31.59 16.24
C ASN A 177 15.43 -31.23 14.75
N VAL A 178 16.10 -30.13 14.52
CA VAL A 178 16.47 -29.67 13.17
C VAL A 178 17.99 -29.76 13.05
N GLU A 179 18.49 -30.76 12.34
CA GLU A 179 19.93 -31.03 12.16
C GLU A 179 20.75 -31.03 13.45
N GLY A 180 20.21 -31.68 14.47
CA GLY A 180 20.88 -31.79 15.79
C GLY A 180 20.61 -30.62 16.74
N THR A 181 19.90 -29.56 16.28
CA THR A 181 19.50 -28.42 17.11
C THR A 181 18.09 -28.62 17.63
N PRO A 182 17.88 -28.67 18.97
CA PRO A 182 16.55 -28.71 19.56
C PRO A 182 15.79 -27.43 19.22
N LEU A 183 14.55 -27.54 18.77
CA LEU A 183 13.67 -26.42 18.43
C LEU A 183 12.33 -26.59 19.13
N SER A 184 11.94 -25.59 19.91
CA SER A 184 10.62 -25.49 20.51
C SER A 184 9.77 -24.51 19.68
N ILE A 185 8.73 -25.02 19.03
CA ILE A 185 7.79 -24.22 18.24
C ILE A 185 6.54 -24.02 19.06
N MET A 186 6.16 -22.77 19.26
CA MET A 186 4.87 -22.39 19.80
C MET A 186 3.92 -22.07 18.64
N ARG A 187 2.78 -22.75 18.59
CA ARG A 187 1.75 -22.55 17.58
C ARG A 187 0.43 -22.16 18.23
N THR A 188 -0.16 -21.06 17.79
CA THR A 188 -1.50 -20.63 18.18
C THR A 188 -2.42 -20.66 16.98
N ARG A 189 -3.52 -21.38 17.11
CA ARG A 189 -4.60 -21.47 16.11
C ARG A 189 -5.87 -20.88 16.68
N ALA A 190 -6.62 -20.15 15.86
CA ALA A 190 -7.96 -19.66 16.18
C ALA A 190 -8.80 -19.52 14.93
N TYR A 191 -10.11 -19.34 15.11
CA TYR A 191 -11.08 -19.14 14.03
C TYR A 191 -11.69 -17.75 14.14
N SER A 192 -11.90 -17.08 13.00
CA SER A 192 -12.62 -15.81 12.98
C SER A 192 -14.08 -15.99 13.44
N LEU A 193 -14.67 -14.92 13.99
CA LEU A 193 -15.95 -15.00 14.72
C LEU A 193 -17.14 -15.37 13.83
N TYR A 194 -17.15 -14.94 12.58
CA TYR A 194 -18.34 -15.04 11.71
C TYR A 194 -18.15 -15.94 10.50
N ARG A 195 -17.07 -15.74 9.72
CA ARG A 195 -16.77 -16.56 8.52
C ARG A 195 -15.97 -17.81 8.83
N ASN A 196 -15.61 -18.00 10.10
CA ASN A 196 -14.85 -19.16 10.58
C ASN A 196 -13.53 -19.41 9.82
N ASN A 197 -12.86 -18.32 9.43
CA ASN A 197 -11.55 -18.39 8.81
C ASN A 197 -10.52 -18.90 9.83
N GLU A 198 -9.82 -19.95 9.47
CA GLU A 198 -8.75 -20.51 10.29
C GLU A 198 -7.47 -19.70 10.09
N VAL A 199 -6.90 -19.23 11.20
CA VAL A 199 -5.61 -18.54 11.24
C VAL A 199 -4.70 -19.27 12.21
N SER A 200 -3.51 -19.62 11.76
CA SER A 200 -2.46 -20.25 12.56
C SER A 200 -1.20 -19.39 12.54
N ALA A 201 -0.67 -19.09 13.72
CA ALA A 201 0.60 -18.39 13.89
C ALA A 201 1.57 -19.28 14.67
N SER A 202 2.74 -19.52 14.10
CA SER A 202 3.82 -20.29 14.73
C SER A 202 5.02 -19.39 14.98
N SER A 203 5.78 -19.64 16.06
CA SER A 203 7.03 -18.93 16.36
C SER A 203 8.04 -19.84 17.04
N ALA A 204 9.31 -19.51 16.85
CA ALA A 204 10.42 -20.16 17.56
C ALA A 204 11.59 -19.19 17.74
N PHE A 205 12.30 -19.36 18.85
CA PHE A 205 13.59 -18.73 19.06
C PHE A 205 14.69 -19.45 18.27
N VAL A 206 15.59 -18.67 17.69
CA VAL A 206 16.80 -19.13 17.03
C VAL A 206 17.99 -18.62 17.83
N LEU A 207 18.73 -19.53 18.43
CA LEU A 207 19.92 -19.24 19.23
C LEU A 207 21.19 -19.51 18.42
N PRO A 208 22.31 -18.86 18.74
CA PRO A 208 23.61 -19.23 18.19
C PRO A 208 23.95 -20.68 18.45
N LYS A 209 24.69 -21.35 17.56
CA LYS A 209 25.16 -22.71 17.76
C LYS A 209 26.02 -22.80 19.04
N ASN A 210 25.72 -23.77 19.89
CA ASN A 210 26.39 -24.02 21.16
C ASN A 210 26.22 -22.92 22.23
N ASP A 211 25.16 -22.09 22.11
CA ASP A 211 24.78 -21.18 23.18
C ASP A 211 24.23 -21.98 24.37
N ASP A 212 24.57 -21.58 25.59
CA ASP A 212 24.15 -22.22 26.82
C ASP A 212 22.86 -21.65 27.43
N ALA A 213 22.14 -20.80 26.68
CA ALA A 213 20.85 -20.27 27.11
C ALA A 213 19.84 -21.39 27.38
N GLY A 214 19.22 -21.34 28.53
CA GLY A 214 18.13 -22.26 28.87
C GLY A 214 16.85 -21.86 28.11
N VAL A 215 16.23 -22.81 27.41
CA VAL A 215 14.91 -22.64 26.79
C VAL A 215 13.88 -23.45 27.53
N ALA A 216 12.79 -22.81 27.94
CA ALA A 216 11.68 -23.47 28.64
C ALA A 216 10.35 -23.08 28.01
N ALA A 217 9.42 -24.04 27.98
CA ALA A 217 8.03 -23.79 27.61
C ALA A 217 7.17 -23.75 28.87
N SER A 218 6.37 -22.76 29.07
CA SER A 218 5.50 -22.59 30.22
C SER A 218 4.14 -22.02 29.83
N GLY A 219 3.07 -22.83 29.94
CA GLY A 219 1.74 -22.41 29.56
C GLY A 219 1.66 -21.98 28.10
N ASN A 220 1.36 -20.71 27.86
CA ASN A 220 1.25 -20.10 26.52
C ASN A 220 2.48 -19.28 26.12
N SER A 221 3.67 -19.59 26.68
CA SER A 221 4.91 -18.85 26.36
C SER A 221 6.08 -19.78 26.15
N VAL A 222 7.03 -19.35 25.33
CA VAL A 222 8.39 -19.86 25.29
C VAL A 222 9.32 -18.83 25.90
N GLU A 223 10.23 -19.27 26.77
CA GLU A 223 11.11 -18.41 27.52
C GLU A 223 12.58 -18.79 27.30
N ILE A 224 13.44 -17.78 27.23
CA ILE A 224 14.90 -17.91 27.25
C ILE A 224 15.40 -17.36 28.57
N TYR A 225 16.33 -18.11 29.20
CA TYR A 225 17.05 -17.68 30.38
C TYR A 225 18.56 -17.64 30.08
N LYS A 226 19.20 -16.52 30.36
CA LYS A 226 20.63 -16.36 30.14
C LYS A 226 21.26 -15.52 31.25
N HIS A 227 22.37 -15.97 31.80
CA HIS A 227 23.24 -15.14 32.62
C HIS A 227 24.33 -14.54 31.74
N LEU A 228 24.59 -13.27 31.88
CA LEU A 228 25.68 -12.55 31.19
C LEU A 228 26.54 -11.89 32.25
N THR A 229 27.84 -12.05 32.09
CA THR A 229 28.84 -11.26 32.85
C THR A 229 29.11 -9.94 32.13
N LYS A 230 29.61 -8.98 32.86
CA LYS A 230 29.92 -7.65 32.32
C LYS A 230 30.79 -7.73 31.06
N GLY A 231 30.36 -7.09 29.99
CA GLY A 231 31.01 -7.02 28.68
C GLY A 231 30.62 -8.17 27.74
N GLU A 232 29.86 -9.16 28.19
CA GLU A 232 29.33 -10.20 27.31
C GLU A 232 28.19 -9.68 26.46
N LYS A 233 28.04 -10.25 25.26
CA LYS A 233 26.99 -9.97 24.31
C LYS A 233 26.19 -11.21 23.99
N PHE A 234 24.88 -11.14 24.17
CA PHE A 234 23.93 -12.19 23.80
C PHE A 234 23.14 -11.76 22.56
N THR A 235 23.06 -12.64 21.58
CA THR A 235 22.25 -12.43 20.37
C THR A 235 21.31 -13.60 20.18
N PHE A 236 20.06 -13.31 19.82
CA PHE A 236 19.08 -14.33 19.46
C PHE A 236 18.12 -13.75 18.42
N SER A 237 17.36 -14.61 17.77
CA SER A 237 16.29 -14.19 16.87
C SER A 237 14.98 -14.87 17.23
N LEU A 238 13.86 -14.22 16.89
CA LEU A 238 12.54 -14.81 16.88
C LEU A 238 12.05 -14.85 15.44
N ILE A 239 11.80 -16.04 14.91
CA ILE A 239 11.10 -16.22 13.65
C ILE A 239 9.64 -16.56 13.94
N GLY A 240 8.72 -15.93 13.18
CA GLY A 240 7.29 -16.24 13.26
C GLY A 240 6.68 -16.33 11.86
N SER A 241 5.66 -17.17 11.71
CA SER A 241 4.90 -17.28 10.46
C SER A 241 3.40 -17.31 10.74
N ILE A 242 2.60 -16.77 9.83
CA ILE A 242 1.15 -16.68 9.93
C ILE A 242 0.53 -17.19 8.64
N CYS A 243 -0.23 -18.27 8.73
CA CYS A 243 -0.90 -18.92 7.62
C CYS A 243 -2.42 -18.95 7.85
N THR A 244 -3.18 -18.96 6.77
CA THR A 244 -4.64 -18.95 6.81
C THR A 244 -5.23 -19.97 5.83
N ASN A 245 -6.48 -20.40 6.07
CA ASN A 245 -7.18 -21.30 5.17
C ASN A 245 -7.55 -20.69 3.81
N ARG A 246 -7.37 -19.36 3.63
CA ARG A 246 -7.47 -18.74 2.31
C ARG A 246 -6.35 -19.22 1.37
N ASP A 247 -5.14 -19.33 1.91
CA ASP A 247 -3.95 -19.63 1.11
C ASP A 247 -3.51 -21.11 1.20
N PHE A 248 -3.88 -21.80 2.31
CA PHE A 248 -3.40 -23.15 2.62
C PHE A 248 -4.54 -24.04 3.10
N ILE A 249 -4.52 -25.30 2.68
CA ILE A 249 -5.50 -26.32 3.13
C ILE A 249 -5.29 -26.66 4.61
N ASP A 250 -4.04 -26.63 5.09
CA ASP A 250 -3.65 -26.89 6.48
C ASP A 250 -2.75 -25.74 6.98
N PRO A 251 -3.35 -24.64 7.45
CA PRO A 251 -2.59 -23.49 7.94
C PRO A 251 -1.69 -23.82 9.14
N CYS A 252 -2.11 -24.79 9.96
CA CYS A 252 -1.35 -25.22 11.13
C CYS A 252 -0.03 -25.88 10.75
N ASN A 253 -0.07 -26.81 9.81
CA ASN A 253 1.13 -27.44 9.30
C ASN A 253 2.03 -26.45 8.58
N GLU A 254 1.45 -25.56 7.74
CA GLU A 254 2.22 -24.60 6.96
C GLU A 254 2.91 -23.55 7.81
N SER A 255 2.26 -23.02 8.85
CA SER A 255 2.91 -22.08 9.76
C SER A 255 4.10 -22.70 10.50
N ASN A 256 3.99 -23.98 10.92
CA ASN A 256 5.12 -24.73 11.49
C ASN A 256 6.23 -24.96 10.45
N ARG A 257 5.88 -25.39 9.24
CA ARG A 257 6.82 -25.67 8.15
C ARG A 257 7.64 -24.42 7.79
N GLU A 258 7.01 -23.27 7.71
CA GLU A 258 7.67 -21.99 7.45
C GLU A 258 8.70 -21.67 8.55
N VAL A 259 8.35 -21.85 9.83
CA VAL A 259 9.28 -21.62 10.95
C VAL A 259 10.45 -22.61 10.88
N ILE A 260 10.19 -23.91 10.69
CA ILE A 260 11.23 -24.95 10.57
C ILE A 260 12.18 -24.63 9.43
N TYR A 261 11.64 -24.28 8.26
CA TYR A 261 12.42 -23.91 7.08
C TYR A 261 13.31 -22.67 7.36
N GLY A 262 12.76 -21.66 8.01
CA GLY A 262 13.52 -20.45 8.34
C GLY A 262 14.66 -20.70 9.32
N VAL A 263 14.47 -21.60 10.30
CA VAL A 263 15.54 -22.03 11.21
C VAL A 263 16.61 -22.83 10.46
N TYR A 264 16.20 -23.71 9.56
CA TYR A 264 17.11 -24.51 8.72
C TYR A 264 17.97 -23.64 7.79
N GLU A 265 17.35 -22.68 7.07
CA GLU A 265 18.07 -21.74 6.21
C GLU A 265 19.06 -20.85 6.99
N GLY A 266 18.70 -20.52 8.22
CA GLY A 266 19.48 -19.65 9.09
C GLY A 266 19.25 -18.15 8.84
N VAL A 267 19.29 -17.40 9.94
CA VAL A 267 18.94 -15.98 10.02
C VAL A 267 19.70 -15.13 9.00
N ASP A 268 21.01 -15.31 8.90
CA ASP A 268 21.85 -14.53 7.97
C ASP A 268 21.44 -14.73 6.51
N GLN A 269 21.06 -15.95 6.14
CA GLN A 269 20.61 -16.23 4.76
C GLN A 269 19.24 -15.63 4.50
N LEU A 270 18.31 -15.69 5.48
CA LEU A 270 17.01 -15.05 5.36
C LEU A 270 17.12 -13.54 5.17
N VAL A 271 17.98 -12.88 5.95
CA VAL A 271 18.22 -11.43 5.84
C VAL A 271 18.83 -11.09 4.49
N ARG A 272 19.88 -11.81 4.05
CA ARG A 272 20.49 -11.57 2.73
C ARG A 272 19.48 -11.74 1.57
N ALA A 273 18.65 -12.76 1.62
CA ALA A 273 17.63 -13.01 0.59
C ALA A 273 16.54 -11.92 0.60
N HIS A 274 16.12 -11.48 1.79
CA HIS A 274 15.19 -10.37 1.95
C HIS A 274 15.74 -9.07 1.34
N GLU A 275 16.97 -8.69 1.70
CA GLU A 275 17.62 -7.48 1.21
C GLU A 275 17.89 -7.53 -0.31
N ALA A 276 18.24 -8.71 -0.85
CA ALA A 276 18.40 -8.88 -2.29
C ALA A 276 17.12 -8.61 -3.08
N LEU A 277 15.97 -9.07 -2.58
CA LEU A 277 14.67 -8.79 -3.19
C LEU A 277 14.27 -7.32 -3.10
N TRP A 278 14.55 -6.64 -1.98
CA TRP A 278 14.31 -5.21 -1.87
C TRP A 278 15.24 -4.40 -2.76
N ASN A 279 16.52 -4.76 -2.87
CA ASN A 279 17.45 -4.14 -3.81
C ASN A 279 17.00 -4.31 -5.27
N ASP A 280 16.35 -5.43 -5.61
CA ASP A 280 15.75 -5.62 -6.94
C ASP A 280 14.55 -4.70 -7.18
N ILE A 281 13.67 -4.55 -6.20
CA ILE A 281 12.53 -3.62 -6.24
C ILE A 281 13.03 -2.18 -6.43
N TRP A 282 14.01 -1.75 -5.67
CA TRP A 282 14.60 -0.40 -5.70
C TRP A 282 15.40 -0.06 -6.97
N LYS A 283 15.54 -0.99 -7.94
CA LYS A 283 15.98 -0.63 -9.30
C LYS A 283 15.02 0.34 -9.97
N SER A 284 13.78 0.39 -9.50
CA SER A 284 12.79 1.40 -9.86
C SER A 284 12.65 2.41 -8.73
N ASP A 285 13.34 3.55 -8.85
CA ASP A 285 13.44 4.60 -7.83
C ASP A 285 13.20 5.99 -8.43
N ILE A 286 12.89 6.95 -7.58
CA ILE A 286 12.72 8.37 -7.90
C ILE A 286 13.77 9.17 -7.12
N ILE A 287 14.61 9.90 -7.84
CA ILE A 287 15.74 10.66 -7.29
C ILE A 287 15.50 12.16 -7.54
N ILE A 288 15.39 12.93 -6.47
CA ILE A 288 15.17 14.38 -6.48
C ILE A 288 16.45 15.05 -5.96
N GLU A 289 17.08 15.87 -6.79
CA GLU A 289 18.24 16.66 -6.39
C GLU A 289 17.80 18.09 -6.03
N GLY A 290 18.05 18.51 -4.77
CA GLY A 290 17.80 19.87 -4.29
C GLY A 290 16.64 20.01 -3.31
N ASP A 291 16.00 18.88 -2.88
CA ASP A 291 14.94 18.88 -1.88
C ASP A 291 14.92 17.55 -1.10
N ASP A 292 15.63 17.51 0.01
CA ASP A 292 15.80 16.29 0.82
C ASP A 292 14.49 15.86 1.51
N GLU A 293 13.62 16.83 1.86
CA GLU A 293 12.31 16.52 2.44
C GLU A 293 11.42 15.82 1.41
N ALA A 294 11.33 16.37 0.20
CA ALA A 294 10.57 15.74 -0.88
C ALA A 294 11.16 14.37 -1.25
N GLN A 295 12.50 14.26 -1.31
CA GLN A 295 13.18 12.99 -1.57
C GLN A 295 12.78 11.91 -0.56
N THR A 296 12.84 12.23 0.74
CA THR A 296 12.46 11.29 1.81
C THR A 296 10.98 10.93 1.74
N SER A 297 10.11 11.92 1.53
CA SER A 297 8.65 11.70 1.47
C SER A 297 8.24 10.87 0.25
N VAL A 298 8.89 11.08 -0.90
CA VAL A 298 8.64 10.31 -2.13
C VAL A 298 9.11 8.86 -1.98
N ARG A 299 10.27 8.62 -1.36
CA ARG A 299 10.73 7.25 -1.08
C ARG A 299 9.84 6.54 -0.06
N LEU A 300 9.34 7.25 0.95
CA LEU A 300 8.36 6.70 1.88
C LEU A 300 7.05 6.30 1.16
N ALA A 301 6.60 7.14 0.22
CA ALA A 301 5.44 6.83 -0.60
C ALA A 301 5.65 5.58 -1.47
N LEU A 302 6.81 5.46 -2.13
CA LEU A 302 7.20 4.25 -2.88
C LEU A 302 7.28 3.02 -1.97
N TYR A 303 7.92 3.15 -0.82
CA TYR A 303 8.05 2.08 0.16
C TYR A 303 6.69 1.54 0.61
N ASN A 304 5.74 2.42 0.90
CA ASN A 304 4.39 2.04 1.31
C ASN A 304 3.65 1.26 0.20
N LEU A 305 3.78 1.65 -1.06
CA LEU A 305 3.20 0.89 -2.17
C LEU A 305 3.91 -0.46 -2.37
N TYR A 306 5.24 -0.47 -2.45
CA TYR A 306 6.03 -1.68 -2.69
C TYR A 306 5.87 -2.73 -1.58
N SER A 307 5.73 -2.29 -0.34
CA SER A 307 5.53 -3.18 0.81
C SER A 307 4.13 -3.80 0.85
N SER A 308 3.12 -3.11 0.29
CA SER A 308 1.72 -3.52 0.37
C SER A 308 1.30 -4.58 -0.66
N ILE A 309 2.11 -4.81 -1.70
CA ILE A 309 1.75 -5.73 -2.80
C ILE A 309 2.94 -6.60 -3.23
N ARG A 310 2.64 -7.71 -3.90
CA ARG A 310 3.62 -8.62 -4.52
C ARG A 310 3.23 -8.93 -5.96
N ALA A 311 4.22 -9.11 -6.81
CA ALA A 311 4.03 -9.71 -8.12
C ALA A 311 3.37 -11.09 -8.00
N ASN A 312 2.46 -11.41 -8.90
CA ASN A 312 1.73 -12.69 -8.97
C ASN A 312 0.86 -13.03 -7.72
N SER A 313 0.62 -12.07 -6.83
CA SER A 313 -0.23 -12.30 -5.66
C SER A 313 -1.71 -12.42 -6.01
N ARG A 314 -2.14 -11.84 -7.14
CA ARG A 314 -3.55 -11.68 -7.55
C ARG A 314 -4.37 -10.90 -6.50
N LEU A 315 -3.70 -10.06 -5.72
CA LEU A 315 -4.28 -9.16 -4.73
C LEU A 315 -4.09 -7.71 -5.18
N SER A 316 -4.75 -6.80 -4.49
CA SER A 316 -4.68 -5.37 -4.72
C SER A 316 -4.25 -4.60 -3.46
N ILE A 317 -4.14 -3.27 -3.54
CA ILE A 317 -3.74 -2.42 -2.42
C ILE A 317 -4.98 -1.68 -1.91
N PRO A 318 -5.41 -1.91 -0.65
CA PRO A 318 -6.47 -1.12 -0.04
C PRO A 318 -5.98 0.29 0.29
N PRO A 319 -6.88 1.28 0.55
CA PRO A 319 -6.51 2.66 0.85
C PRO A 319 -5.48 2.85 1.97
N PHE A 320 -5.44 1.91 2.92
CA PHE A 320 -4.51 1.94 4.06
C PHE A 320 -3.38 0.88 3.97
N GLY A 321 -3.18 0.29 2.81
CA GLY A 321 -2.14 -0.73 2.61
C GLY A 321 -2.25 -1.88 3.62
N LEU A 322 -1.13 -2.24 4.25
CA LEU A 322 -1.06 -3.27 5.30
C LEU A 322 -0.75 -2.66 6.68
N SER A 323 -1.30 -1.48 6.96
CA SER A 323 -0.97 -0.70 8.17
C SER A 323 -2.13 -0.52 9.13
N SER A 324 -3.37 -0.74 8.69
CA SER A 324 -4.57 -0.62 9.52
C SER A 324 -5.77 -1.35 8.92
N GLN A 325 -6.88 -1.39 9.67
CA GLN A 325 -8.18 -1.89 9.18
C GLN A 325 -9.07 -0.72 8.66
N GLY A 326 -8.47 0.42 8.31
CA GLY A 326 -9.21 1.56 7.77
C GLY A 326 -9.98 1.17 6.51
N TYR A 327 -11.18 1.71 6.35
CA TYR A 327 -12.15 1.33 5.31
C TYR A 327 -12.29 -0.19 5.16
N ASN A 328 -12.25 -0.90 6.29
CA ASN A 328 -12.36 -2.36 6.39
C ASN A 328 -11.32 -3.16 5.57
N GLY A 329 -10.32 -2.51 4.98
CA GLY A 329 -9.34 -3.14 4.08
C GLY A 329 -9.89 -3.46 2.69
N HIS A 330 -11.03 -2.87 2.31
CA HIS A 330 -11.64 -3.03 0.99
C HIS A 330 -10.84 -2.32 -0.11
N ILE A 331 -11.08 -2.72 -1.35
CA ILE A 331 -10.50 -2.12 -2.54
C ILE A 331 -11.51 -1.19 -3.19
N PHE A 332 -11.11 0.08 -3.38
CA PHE A 332 -11.89 1.17 -3.97
C PHE A 332 -11.25 1.64 -5.29
N TRP A 333 -11.73 2.76 -5.83
CA TRP A 333 -11.11 3.49 -6.94
C TRP A 333 -9.71 4.05 -6.60
N ASP A 334 -9.39 4.12 -5.31
CA ASP A 334 -8.05 4.42 -4.75
C ASP A 334 -6.96 3.60 -5.43
N THR A 335 -7.27 2.36 -5.74
CA THR A 335 -6.39 1.50 -6.51
C THR A 335 -6.20 2.04 -7.92
N GLU A 336 -7.24 2.08 -8.74
CA GLU A 336 -7.15 2.26 -10.19
C GLU A 336 -6.73 3.68 -10.59
N ILE A 337 -7.22 4.70 -9.87
CA ILE A 337 -6.94 6.10 -10.20
C ILE A 337 -5.71 6.63 -9.47
N TRP A 338 -5.39 6.13 -8.28
CA TRP A 338 -4.37 6.73 -7.43
C TRP A 338 -3.10 5.89 -7.27
N MET A 339 -3.20 4.63 -6.80
CA MET A 339 -2.05 3.80 -6.47
C MET A 339 -1.54 2.97 -7.65
N TYR A 340 -2.42 2.55 -8.55
CA TYR A 340 -2.09 1.75 -9.72
C TYR A 340 -1.21 2.49 -10.76
N PRO A 341 -1.46 3.76 -11.12
CA PRO A 341 -0.65 4.44 -12.13
C PRO A 341 0.84 4.48 -11.79
N PRO A 342 1.31 4.90 -10.59
CA PRO A 342 2.73 4.83 -10.27
C PRO A 342 3.27 3.40 -10.27
N MET A 343 2.50 2.41 -9.82
CA MET A 343 2.90 1.01 -9.88
C MET A 343 3.05 0.52 -11.32
N LEU A 344 2.17 0.95 -12.22
CA LEU A 344 2.24 0.61 -13.64
C LEU A 344 3.51 1.18 -14.30
N PHE A 345 3.97 2.37 -13.91
CA PHE A 345 5.24 2.92 -14.40
C PHE A 345 6.47 2.19 -13.84
N LEU A 346 6.46 1.80 -12.56
CA LEU A 346 7.67 1.38 -11.85
C LEU A 346 7.77 -0.14 -11.67
N ASN A 347 6.65 -0.86 -11.56
CA ASN A 347 6.62 -2.31 -11.40
C ASN A 347 5.41 -2.95 -12.07
N ASN A 348 5.57 -3.31 -13.36
CA ASN A 348 4.48 -3.85 -14.16
C ASN A 348 3.92 -5.19 -13.61
N ASP A 349 4.73 -6.00 -12.95
CA ASP A 349 4.28 -7.30 -12.40
C ASP A 349 3.40 -7.11 -11.15
N MET A 350 3.72 -6.12 -10.30
CA MET A 350 2.85 -5.75 -9.19
C MET A 350 1.56 -5.10 -9.70
N ALA A 351 1.65 -4.20 -10.69
CA ALA A 351 0.47 -3.62 -11.35
C ALA A 351 -0.42 -4.69 -11.98
N LYS A 352 0.18 -5.72 -12.58
CA LYS A 352 -0.55 -6.88 -13.12
C LYS A 352 -1.33 -7.62 -12.02
N SER A 353 -0.76 -7.81 -10.83
CA SER A 353 -1.47 -8.42 -9.71
C SER A 353 -2.74 -7.65 -9.35
N MET A 354 -2.69 -6.31 -9.36
CA MET A 354 -3.84 -5.46 -9.09
C MET A 354 -4.94 -5.63 -10.15
N MET A 355 -4.57 -5.76 -11.43
CA MET A 355 -5.53 -6.07 -12.50
C MET A 355 -6.07 -7.50 -12.43
N ASP A 356 -5.22 -8.48 -12.11
CA ASP A 356 -5.66 -9.87 -11.93
C ASP A 356 -6.66 -9.99 -10.76
N TYR A 357 -6.53 -9.16 -9.70
CA TYR A 357 -7.53 -9.06 -8.64
C TYR A 357 -8.92 -8.72 -9.17
N ARG A 358 -9.05 -7.70 -10.02
CA ARG A 358 -10.33 -7.29 -10.61
C ARG A 358 -10.85 -8.34 -11.58
N PHE A 359 -9.98 -8.91 -12.39
CA PHE A 359 -10.34 -9.97 -13.35
C PHE A 359 -10.90 -11.21 -12.66
N ASP A 360 -10.33 -11.62 -11.53
CA ASP A 360 -10.81 -12.77 -10.76
C ASP A 360 -12.23 -12.59 -10.19
N ARG A 361 -12.71 -11.35 -10.13
CA ARG A 361 -14.00 -10.95 -9.54
C ARG A 361 -15.04 -10.55 -10.58
N LEU A 362 -14.80 -10.86 -11.85
CA LEU A 362 -15.73 -10.57 -12.95
C LEU A 362 -17.11 -11.21 -12.73
N ASP A 363 -17.17 -12.43 -12.21
CA ASP A 363 -18.46 -13.12 -12.00
C ASP A 363 -19.31 -12.42 -10.93
N ALA A 364 -18.69 -11.88 -9.88
CA ALA A 364 -19.40 -11.06 -8.89
C ALA A 364 -19.90 -9.74 -9.52
N ALA A 365 -19.07 -9.10 -10.35
CA ALA A 365 -19.44 -7.87 -11.04
C ALA A 365 -20.56 -8.08 -12.07
N ARG A 366 -20.61 -9.22 -12.76
CA ARG A 366 -21.73 -9.61 -13.65
C ARG A 366 -23.02 -9.77 -12.87
N LYS A 367 -22.99 -10.48 -11.74
CA LYS A 367 -24.16 -10.66 -10.86
C LYS A 367 -24.67 -9.31 -10.33
N LYS A 368 -23.77 -8.40 -9.95
CA LYS A 368 -24.14 -7.05 -9.50
C LYS A 368 -24.82 -6.26 -10.64
N ALA A 369 -24.29 -6.31 -11.86
CA ALA A 369 -24.90 -5.65 -13.02
C ALA A 369 -26.31 -6.20 -13.26
N GLU A 370 -26.48 -7.52 -13.33
CA GLU A 370 -27.77 -8.19 -13.51
C GLU A 370 -28.78 -7.82 -12.42
N ALA A 371 -28.37 -7.84 -11.15
CA ALA A 371 -29.22 -7.47 -10.02
C ALA A 371 -29.71 -6.01 -10.08
N ASN A 372 -28.96 -5.12 -10.75
CA ASN A 372 -29.32 -3.71 -10.96
C ASN A 372 -29.98 -3.44 -12.31
N GLY A 373 -30.22 -4.48 -13.14
CA GLY A 373 -30.87 -4.38 -14.44
C GLY A 373 -29.94 -3.85 -15.56
N TYR A 374 -28.62 -3.93 -15.39
CA TYR A 374 -27.63 -3.51 -16.37
C TYR A 374 -26.99 -4.69 -17.11
N MET A 375 -26.46 -4.42 -18.30
CA MET A 375 -25.65 -5.38 -19.07
C MET A 375 -24.19 -5.35 -18.62
N GLY A 376 -23.43 -6.35 -19.05
CA GLY A 376 -21.98 -6.42 -18.83
C GLY A 376 -21.60 -6.59 -17.36
N VAL A 377 -20.73 -5.74 -16.84
CA VAL A 377 -20.22 -5.79 -15.46
C VAL A 377 -20.41 -4.48 -14.73
N MET A 378 -20.79 -4.53 -13.47
CA MET A 378 -20.84 -3.42 -12.53
C MET A 378 -19.98 -3.78 -11.34
N PHE A 379 -18.79 -3.20 -11.23
CA PHE A 379 -17.91 -3.47 -10.09
C PHE A 379 -18.43 -2.80 -8.81
N PRO A 380 -18.19 -3.39 -7.64
CA PRO A 380 -18.57 -2.79 -6.36
C PRO A 380 -17.74 -1.52 -6.10
N TRP A 381 -18.35 -0.57 -5.37
CA TRP A 381 -17.62 0.58 -4.83
C TRP A 381 -16.55 0.11 -3.84
N GLU A 382 -16.96 -0.71 -2.86
CA GLU A 382 -16.06 -1.36 -1.91
C GLU A 382 -15.97 -2.86 -2.21
N SER A 383 -14.81 -3.34 -2.64
CA SER A 383 -14.59 -4.75 -2.99
C SER A 383 -13.81 -5.47 -1.90
N ASP A 384 -14.35 -6.58 -1.41
CA ASP A 384 -13.66 -7.51 -0.51
C ASP A 384 -13.02 -8.70 -1.27
N ASP A 385 -12.75 -9.80 -0.56
CA ASP A 385 -12.18 -11.03 -1.14
C ASP A 385 -13.14 -11.74 -2.10
N ALA A 386 -14.44 -11.61 -1.93
CA ALA A 386 -15.47 -12.17 -2.83
C ALA A 386 -15.69 -11.33 -4.09
N GLY A 387 -15.38 -10.02 -4.04
CA GLY A 387 -15.66 -9.06 -5.10
C GLY A 387 -17.13 -8.64 -5.17
N GLU A 388 -17.89 -8.93 -4.12
CA GLU A 388 -19.24 -8.43 -3.92
C GLU A 388 -19.22 -7.01 -3.36
N GLU A 389 -20.38 -6.31 -3.38
CA GLU A 389 -20.47 -4.98 -2.77
C GLU A 389 -20.37 -5.09 -1.25
N ALA A 390 -19.29 -4.57 -0.71
CA ALA A 390 -19.02 -4.56 0.73
C ALA A 390 -19.19 -3.17 1.36
N CYS A 391 -19.77 -2.21 0.63
CA CYS A 391 -20.07 -0.89 1.13
C CYS A 391 -21.11 -0.97 2.26
N PRO A 392 -20.95 -0.21 3.35
CA PRO A 392 -21.96 -0.13 4.41
C PRO A 392 -23.33 0.31 3.85
N THR A 393 -24.40 -0.32 4.28
CA THR A 393 -25.76 -0.10 3.74
C THR A 393 -26.30 1.33 3.91
N TRP A 394 -25.69 2.13 4.79
CA TRP A 394 -26.01 3.55 4.98
C TRP A 394 -25.34 4.46 3.96
N ALA A 395 -24.30 4.01 3.28
CA ALA A 395 -23.51 4.81 2.34
C ALA A 395 -24.10 4.67 0.92
N LEU A 396 -24.48 5.79 0.33
CA LEU A 396 -25.07 5.83 -1.02
C LEU A 396 -24.04 5.66 -2.14
N THR A 397 -22.75 5.66 -1.81
CA THR A 397 -21.65 5.38 -2.73
C THR A 397 -21.76 3.96 -3.32
N GLY A 398 -22.03 2.95 -2.50
CA GLY A 398 -22.18 1.56 -2.95
C GLY A 398 -23.18 1.36 -4.11
N PRO A 399 -24.42 1.84 -4.03
CA PRO A 399 -25.40 1.71 -5.11
C PRO A 399 -25.26 2.74 -6.23
N PHE A 400 -24.62 3.91 -6.04
CA PHE A 400 -24.70 5.02 -6.99
C PHE A 400 -23.36 5.58 -7.49
N GLU A 401 -22.22 5.22 -6.93
CA GLU A 401 -20.91 5.68 -7.40
C GLU A 401 -20.35 4.71 -8.44
N HIS A 402 -20.72 4.97 -9.70
CA HIS A 402 -20.56 4.00 -10.79
C HIS A 402 -19.25 4.16 -11.58
N HIS A 403 -18.52 5.28 -11.41
CA HIS A 403 -17.29 5.51 -12.16
C HIS A 403 -16.22 4.44 -11.90
N ILE A 404 -16.22 3.81 -10.72
CA ILE A 404 -15.31 2.69 -10.39
C ILE A 404 -15.27 1.61 -11.49
N THR A 405 -16.41 1.30 -12.11
CA THR A 405 -16.46 0.31 -13.19
C THR A 405 -15.64 0.74 -14.41
N GLY A 406 -15.72 2.01 -14.78
CA GLY A 406 -14.93 2.53 -15.90
C GLY A 406 -13.47 2.76 -15.54
N ASP A 407 -13.16 3.16 -14.29
CA ASP A 407 -11.78 3.33 -13.80
C ASP A 407 -10.97 2.04 -13.98
N ILE A 408 -11.58 0.88 -13.68
CA ILE A 408 -10.99 -0.44 -13.90
C ILE A 408 -10.74 -0.69 -15.38
N GLY A 409 -11.66 -0.31 -16.27
CA GLY A 409 -11.50 -0.44 -17.71
C GLY A 409 -10.36 0.41 -18.27
N ILE A 410 -10.23 1.64 -17.75
CA ILE A 410 -9.14 2.56 -18.11
C ILE A 410 -7.80 2.03 -17.60
N ALA A 411 -7.74 1.50 -16.37
CA ALA A 411 -6.53 0.88 -15.83
C ALA A 411 -6.10 -0.34 -16.66
N ALA A 412 -7.04 -1.19 -17.09
CA ALA A 412 -6.79 -2.33 -17.96
C ALA A 412 -6.26 -1.91 -19.34
N TRP A 413 -6.84 -0.85 -19.94
CA TRP A 413 -6.33 -0.29 -21.18
C TRP A 413 -4.91 0.27 -21.01
N ASN A 414 -4.64 0.99 -19.93
CA ASN A 414 -3.33 1.54 -19.62
C ASN A 414 -2.28 0.44 -19.41
N TYR A 415 -2.67 -0.73 -18.85
CA TYR A 415 -1.77 -1.89 -18.76
C TYR A 415 -1.32 -2.36 -20.14
N TYR A 416 -2.27 -2.52 -21.08
CA TYR A 416 -1.94 -2.85 -22.45
C TYR A 416 -1.05 -1.78 -23.10
N CYS A 417 -1.41 -0.51 -22.96
CA CYS A 417 -0.61 0.59 -23.53
C CYS A 417 0.81 0.64 -23.00
N MET A 418 1.00 0.32 -21.71
CA MET A 418 2.33 0.25 -21.08
C MET A 418 3.14 -0.95 -21.56
N THR A 419 2.54 -2.14 -21.58
CA THR A 419 3.25 -3.40 -21.78
C THR A 419 3.29 -3.84 -23.23
N GLN A 420 2.36 -3.37 -24.07
CA GLN A 420 2.10 -3.83 -25.43
C GLN A 420 1.87 -5.36 -25.52
N ASP A 421 1.44 -5.97 -24.37
CA ASP A 421 1.15 -7.41 -24.30
C ASP A 421 -0.16 -7.74 -25.01
N ARG A 422 -0.04 -8.06 -26.30
CA ARG A 422 -1.15 -8.40 -27.17
C ARG A 422 -1.91 -9.64 -26.69
N LYS A 423 -1.18 -10.63 -26.19
CA LYS A 423 -1.79 -11.88 -25.69
C LYS A 423 -2.66 -11.62 -24.46
N TRP A 424 -2.16 -10.80 -23.54
CA TRP A 424 -2.95 -10.38 -22.38
C TRP A 424 -4.19 -9.58 -22.80
N LEU A 425 -4.04 -8.65 -23.75
CA LEU A 425 -5.18 -7.90 -24.27
C LEU A 425 -6.27 -8.81 -24.82
N GLU A 426 -5.91 -9.79 -25.66
CA GLU A 426 -6.86 -10.72 -26.28
C GLU A 426 -7.54 -11.64 -25.26
N GLN A 427 -6.80 -12.13 -24.26
CA GLN A 427 -7.27 -13.13 -23.33
C GLN A 427 -7.98 -12.56 -22.11
N LYS A 428 -7.61 -11.36 -21.65
CA LYS A 428 -8.13 -10.75 -20.42
C LYS A 428 -8.60 -9.31 -20.62
N GLY A 429 -7.76 -8.47 -21.23
CA GLY A 429 -8.01 -7.05 -21.30
C GLY A 429 -9.27 -6.70 -22.11
N TYR A 430 -9.37 -7.22 -23.34
CA TYR A 430 -10.52 -6.93 -24.20
C TYR A 430 -11.84 -7.53 -23.66
N PRO A 431 -11.91 -8.78 -23.19
CA PRO A 431 -13.12 -9.29 -22.55
C PRO A 431 -13.62 -8.40 -21.41
N LEU A 432 -12.73 -7.97 -20.51
CA LEU A 432 -13.06 -7.04 -19.41
C LEU A 432 -13.56 -5.69 -19.93
N ILE A 433 -12.79 -5.04 -20.81
CA ILE A 433 -13.11 -3.73 -21.37
C ILE A 433 -14.43 -3.75 -22.15
N LYS A 434 -14.71 -4.85 -22.86
CA LYS A 434 -15.96 -5.05 -23.58
C LYS A 434 -17.18 -5.07 -22.64
N GLU A 435 -17.12 -5.85 -21.56
CA GLU A 435 -18.23 -5.96 -20.61
C GLU A 435 -18.46 -4.63 -19.86
N ILE A 436 -17.39 -3.84 -19.61
CA ILE A 436 -17.49 -2.49 -19.06
C ILE A 436 -18.17 -1.54 -20.07
N ALA A 437 -17.86 -1.68 -21.37
CA ALA A 437 -18.56 -0.89 -22.39
C ALA A 437 -20.05 -1.25 -22.47
N ASP A 438 -20.39 -2.54 -22.40
CA ASP A 438 -21.78 -3.00 -22.39
C ASP A 438 -22.55 -2.45 -21.16
N PHE A 439 -21.89 -2.32 -19.99
CA PHE A 439 -22.46 -1.66 -18.81
C PHE A 439 -22.81 -0.20 -19.13
N TRP A 440 -21.86 0.58 -19.63
CA TRP A 440 -22.09 2.01 -19.92
C TRP A 440 -23.20 2.24 -20.95
N ILE A 441 -23.33 1.35 -21.96
CA ILE A 441 -24.43 1.44 -22.93
C ILE A 441 -25.79 1.21 -22.25
N SER A 442 -25.89 0.28 -21.32
CA SER A 442 -27.14 0.03 -20.60
C SER A 442 -27.43 1.07 -19.52
N ARG A 443 -26.39 1.78 -19.04
CA ARG A 443 -26.50 2.80 -17.98
C ARG A 443 -26.88 4.18 -18.53
N ALA A 444 -26.46 4.51 -19.76
CA ALA A 444 -26.72 5.79 -20.39
C ALA A 444 -28.16 5.89 -20.89
N THR A 445 -28.81 7.02 -20.66
CA THR A 445 -30.16 7.34 -21.13
C THR A 445 -30.11 8.26 -22.33
N LYS A 446 -30.80 7.91 -23.42
CA LYS A 446 -30.91 8.77 -24.62
C LYS A 446 -31.91 9.88 -24.41
N ASN A 447 -31.48 11.11 -24.60
CA ASN A 447 -32.32 12.33 -24.51
C ASN A 447 -33.10 12.61 -25.79
N ALA A 448 -34.13 13.46 -25.70
CA ALA A 448 -34.98 13.84 -26.85
C ALA A 448 -34.21 14.57 -27.95
N ASP A 449 -33.13 15.27 -27.61
CA ASP A 449 -32.24 15.99 -28.55
C ASP A 449 -31.20 15.07 -29.19
N GLY A 450 -31.15 13.79 -28.78
CA GLY A 450 -30.22 12.79 -29.30
C GLY A 450 -28.87 12.73 -28.58
N THR A 451 -28.67 13.50 -27.52
CA THR A 451 -27.56 13.36 -26.57
C THR A 451 -27.80 12.18 -25.59
N TYR A 452 -26.83 11.89 -24.75
CA TYR A 452 -26.95 10.86 -23.72
C TYR A 452 -26.55 11.41 -22.35
N SER A 453 -27.28 11.00 -21.30
CA SER A 453 -27.04 11.36 -19.91
C SER A 453 -26.81 10.14 -19.03
N ILE A 454 -26.02 10.30 -17.98
CA ILE A 454 -25.90 9.34 -16.87
C ILE A 454 -26.45 10.04 -15.62
N ASN A 455 -27.67 9.69 -15.26
CA ASN A 455 -28.42 10.39 -14.23
C ASN A 455 -28.34 9.68 -12.88
N ASN A 456 -28.57 10.43 -11.80
CA ASN A 456 -28.67 9.93 -10.44
C ASN A 456 -27.44 9.11 -10.00
N VAL A 457 -26.32 9.81 -9.90
CA VAL A 457 -25.04 9.25 -9.42
C VAL A 457 -24.55 9.94 -8.17
N VAL A 458 -23.64 9.28 -7.46
CA VAL A 458 -22.70 9.91 -6.52
C VAL A 458 -21.45 10.26 -7.34
N CYS A 459 -20.95 11.48 -7.19
CA CYS A 459 -19.74 11.96 -7.87
C CYS A 459 -18.47 11.41 -7.18
N ALA A 460 -17.31 11.54 -7.85
CA ALA A 460 -16.03 11.44 -7.18
C ALA A 460 -15.91 12.45 -6.02
N ASP A 461 -16.50 13.63 -6.16
CA ASP A 461 -16.84 14.50 -5.03
C ASP A 461 -18.06 13.96 -4.28
N GLU A 462 -17.85 13.10 -3.30
CA GLU A 462 -18.92 12.44 -2.54
C GLU A 462 -19.83 13.40 -1.74
N TYR A 463 -19.61 14.73 -1.79
CA TYR A 463 -20.60 15.72 -1.31
C TYR A 463 -21.79 15.85 -2.26
N ALA A 464 -21.61 15.47 -3.53
CA ALA A 464 -22.65 15.52 -4.55
C ALA A 464 -23.31 14.16 -4.75
N ILE A 465 -24.54 14.02 -4.24
CA ILE A 465 -25.32 12.78 -4.21
C ILE A 465 -26.61 12.95 -4.98
N GLY A 466 -26.95 12.00 -5.86
CA GLY A 466 -28.20 11.97 -6.62
C GLY A 466 -28.23 13.05 -7.71
N VAL A 467 -27.09 13.34 -8.35
CA VAL A 467 -26.95 14.34 -9.38
C VAL A 467 -26.94 13.71 -10.77
N ASP A 468 -27.23 14.54 -11.77
CA ASP A 468 -27.29 14.14 -13.17
C ASP A 468 -26.07 14.68 -13.93
N ASP A 469 -25.56 13.90 -14.88
CA ASP A 469 -24.45 14.26 -15.76
C ASP A 469 -23.20 14.76 -15.02
N ASN A 470 -22.75 13.99 -14.01
CA ASN A 470 -21.45 14.28 -13.36
C ASN A 470 -20.31 14.21 -14.39
N ALA A 471 -19.47 15.24 -14.41
CA ALA A 471 -18.43 15.41 -15.41
C ALA A 471 -17.40 14.26 -15.39
N PHE A 472 -16.94 13.83 -14.22
CA PHE A 472 -15.96 12.73 -14.12
C PHE A 472 -16.59 11.40 -14.51
N THR A 473 -17.78 11.06 -13.98
CA THR A 473 -18.51 9.82 -14.35
C THR A 473 -18.75 9.75 -15.86
N ASN A 474 -19.23 10.83 -16.46
CA ASN A 474 -19.45 10.92 -17.90
C ASN A 474 -18.14 10.82 -18.68
N GLY A 475 -17.08 11.47 -18.21
CA GLY A 475 -15.74 11.37 -18.77
C GLY A 475 -15.17 9.96 -18.76
N VAL A 476 -15.34 9.25 -17.65
CA VAL A 476 -14.94 7.84 -17.50
C VAL A 476 -15.70 6.94 -18.47
N ALA A 477 -17.01 7.15 -18.64
CA ALA A 477 -17.81 6.40 -19.60
C ALA A 477 -17.34 6.66 -21.05
N ILE A 478 -17.08 7.92 -21.42
CA ILE A 478 -16.55 8.30 -22.75
C ILE A 478 -15.23 7.57 -23.02
N VAL A 479 -14.29 7.64 -22.10
CA VAL A 479 -12.96 7.02 -22.27
C VAL A 479 -13.06 5.51 -22.34
N SER A 480 -13.88 4.89 -21.47
CA SER A 480 -14.11 3.44 -21.47
C SER A 480 -14.65 2.95 -22.82
N LEU A 481 -15.67 3.62 -23.35
CA LEU A 481 -16.27 3.28 -24.66
C LEU A 481 -15.27 3.45 -25.81
N ARG A 482 -14.49 4.55 -25.83
CA ARG A 482 -13.44 4.77 -26.84
C ARG A 482 -12.34 3.73 -26.75
N ASN A 483 -11.91 3.35 -25.55
CA ASN A 483 -10.91 2.31 -25.35
C ASN A 483 -11.44 0.92 -25.77
N ALA A 484 -12.73 0.64 -25.57
CA ALA A 484 -13.36 -0.58 -26.05
C ALA A 484 -13.36 -0.68 -27.59
N CYS A 485 -13.64 0.43 -28.27
CA CYS A 485 -13.54 0.49 -29.73
C CYS A 485 -12.10 0.21 -30.22
N LYS A 486 -11.10 0.83 -29.58
CA LYS A 486 -9.67 0.62 -29.90
C LYS A 486 -9.24 -0.83 -29.61
N ALA A 487 -9.60 -1.36 -28.46
CA ALA A 487 -9.27 -2.73 -28.04
C ALA A 487 -9.89 -3.77 -29.00
N ALA A 488 -11.16 -3.59 -29.39
CA ALA A 488 -11.83 -4.42 -30.38
C ALA A 488 -11.09 -4.42 -31.72
N ALA A 489 -10.78 -3.23 -32.24
CA ALA A 489 -10.06 -3.08 -33.51
C ALA A 489 -8.69 -3.77 -33.46
N LEU A 490 -7.96 -3.59 -32.38
CA LEU A 490 -6.69 -4.30 -32.17
C LEU A 490 -6.89 -5.82 -32.13
N CYS A 491 -7.91 -6.33 -31.47
CA CYS A 491 -8.21 -7.78 -31.42
C CYS A 491 -8.84 -8.32 -32.71
N GLY A 492 -9.01 -7.51 -33.75
CA GLY A 492 -9.67 -7.93 -35.02
C GLY A 492 -11.18 -8.20 -34.85
N MET A 493 -11.78 -7.68 -33.79
CA MET A 493 -13.19 -7.88 -33.47
C MET A 493 -14.04 -6.71 -33.99
N LYS A 494 -15.26 -7.04 -34.43
CA LYS A 494 -16.26 -6.02 -34.72
C LYS A 494 -16.91 -5.55 -33.40
N TYR A 495 -17.17 -4.28 -33.29
CA TYR A 495 -17.89 -3.70 -32.14
C TYR A 495 -19.16 -2.99 -32.55
N PRO A 496 -20.16 -2.85 -31.67
CA PRO A 496 -21.42 -2.15 -31.94
C PRO A 496 -21.16 -0.64 -32.19
N LYS A 497 -21.76 -0.07 -33.23
CA LYS A 497 -21.63 1.37 -33.51
C LYS A 497 -22.13 2.27 -32.38
N ILE A 498 -23.04 1.76 -31.55
CA ILE A 498 -23.57 2.48 -30.39
C ILE A 498 -22.48 2.86 -29.39
N TRP A 499 -21.36 2.13 -29.27
CA TRP A 499 -20.26 2.50 -28.38
C TRP A 499 -19.65 3.85 -28.75
N SER A 500 -19.35 4.07 -30.05
CA SER A 500 -18.85 5.35 -30.51
C SER A 500 -19.93 6.44 -30.50
N GLU A 501 -21.20 6.12 -30.86
CA GLU A 501 -22.30 7.07 -30.83
C GLU A 501 -22.50 7.62 -29.41
N VAL A 502 -22.56 6.77 -28.38
CA VAL A 502 -22.75 7.21 -26.99
C VAL A 502 -21.53 7.99 -26.50
N ALA A 503 -20.29 7.50 -26.78
CA ALA A 503 -19.07 8.20 -26.40
C ALA A 503 -18.94 9.61 -26.96
N ASP A 504 -19.49 9.85 -28.15
CA ASP A 504 -19.43 11.16 -28.82
C ASP A 504 -20.57 12.11 -28.41
N LYS A 505 -21.60 11.59 -27.73
CA LYS A 505 -22.83 12.34 -27.41
C LYS A 505 -23.18 12.37 -25.91
N ILE A 506 -22.39 11.78 -25.04
CA ILE A 506 -22.57 11.94 -23.58
C ILE A 506 -22.33 13.40 -23.22
N SER A 507 -23.23 13.99 -22.42
CA SER A 507 -23.23 15.39 -22.02
C SER A 507 -22.09 15.71 -21.05
N ILE A 508 -21.39 16.83 -21.25
CA ILE A 508 -20.51 17.48 -20.27
C ILE A 508 -20.89 18.95 -20.25
N HIS A 509 -21.48 19.41 -19.16
CA HIS A 509 -22.03 20.74 -19.00
C HIS A 509 -20.96 21.79 -18.72
N ARG A 510 -21.21 23.04 -19.14
CA ARG A 510 -20.32 24.20 -18.93
C ARG A 510 -21.09 25.40 -18.45
N PHE A 511 -20.42 26.26 -17.71
CA PHE A 511 -20.87 27.63 -17.48
C PHE A 511 -20.67 28.48 -18.72
N ASP A 512 -21.28 29.68 -18.76
CA ASP A 512 -21.22 30.62 -19.89
C ASP A 512 -19.78 31.08 -20.21
N ASP A 513 -18.86 31.06 -19.21
CA ASP A 513 -17.45 31.42 -19.38
C ASP A 513 -16.59 30.25 -19.88
N GLY A 514 -17.22 29.08 -20.10
CA GLY A 514 -16.60 27.86 -20.61
C GLY A 514 -15.97 26.95 -19.54
N VAL A 515 -16.03 27.30 -18.26
CA VAL A 515 -15.64 26.38 -17.16
C VAL A 515 -16.58 25.16 -17.15
N ILE A 516 -16.03 23.97 -16.99
CA ILE A 516 -16.84 22.75 -16.92
C ILE A 516 -17.55 22.71 -15.56
N LYS A 517 -18.86 22.46 -15.58
CA LYS A 517 -19.65 22.17 -14.38
C LYS A 517 -19.35 20.77 -13.89
N GLU A 518 -19.37 20.59 -12.60
CA GLU A 518 -19.18 19.27 -11.99
C GLU A 518 -20.33 18.30 -12.33
N TYR A 519 -21.57 18.83 -12.38
CA TYR A 519 -22.78 18.15 -12.83
C TYR A 519 -23.76 19.16 -13.42
N GLU A 520 -24.87 18.72 -13.99
CA GLU A 520 -25.81 19.57 -14.77
C GLU A 520 -26.20 20.86 -14.02
N ASP A 521 -26.69 20.72 -12.77
CA ASP A 521 -27.18 21.83 -11.95
C ASP A 521 -26.14 22.38 -10.95
N TYR A 522 -24.85 22.11 -11.17
CA TYR A 522 -23.78 22.60 -10.29
C TYR A 522 -23.76 24.12 -10.20
N ASP A 523 -23.84 24.65 -8.96
CA ASP A 523 -23.94 26.08 -8.66
C ASP A 523 -22.62 26.73 -8.22
N GLY A 524 -21.52 25.96 -8.16
CA GLY A 524 -20.20 26.45 -7.75
C GLY A 524 -19.91 26.31 -6.25
N ARG A 525 -20.62 25.46 -5.54
CA ARG A 525 -20.35 25.13 -4.12
C ARG A 525 -19.00 24.44 -3.95
N GLY A 526 -18.54 24.32 -2.68
CA GLY A 526 -17.32 23.60 -2.34
C GLY A 526 -17.44 22.09 -2.59
N ILE A 527 -16.33 21.45 -2.90
CA ILE A 527 -16.21 20.02 -3.21
C ILE A 527 -15.29 19.32 -2.18
N LYS A 528 -15.58 18.06 -1.86
CA LYS A 528 -14.77 17.23 -0.95
C LYS A 528 -13.38 16.94 -1.53
N GLN A 529 -13.36 16.58 -2.81
CA GLN A 529 -12.18 16.13 -3.53
C GLN A 529 -12.29 16.43 -5.03
N VAL A 530 -11.17 16.25 -5.75
CA VAL A 530 -11.09 16.54 -7.18
C VAL A 530 -12.06 15.69 -7.99
N ASP A 531 -12.77 16.32 -8.92
CA ASP A 531 -13.69 15.72 -9.89
C ASP A 531 -13.38 16.23 -11.32
N VAL A 532 -13.85 17.42 -11.71
CA VAL A 532 -13.69 18.01 -13.06
C VAL A 532 -12.24 17.98 -13.56
N ASN A 533 -11.27 18.23 -12.68
CA ASN A 533 -9.86 18.26 -13.08
C ASN A 533 -9.33 16.89 -13.50
N LEU A 534 -10.00 15.79 -13.11
CA LEU A 534 -9.67 14.45 -13.58
C LEU A 534 -9.92 14.26 -15.07
N LEU A 535 -10.74 15.10 -15.71
CA LEU A 535 -10.94 15.10 -17.16
C LEU A 535 -9.68 15.46 -17.94
N ALA A 536 -8.85 16.35 -17.39
CA ALA A 536 -7.58 16.74 -18.02
C ALA A 536 -6.47 15.72 -17.70
N TYR A 537 -6.40 15.26 -16.48
CA TYR A 537 -5.50 14.19 -16.02
C TYR A 537 -6.21 13.39 -14.91
N PRO A 538 -6.31 12.05 -14.98
CA PRO A 538 -5.66 11.16 -15.97
C PRO A 538 -6.43 10.93 -17.29
N LEU A 539 -7.68 11.37 -17.44
CA LEU A 539 -8.54 10.97 -18.55
C LEU A 539 -8.13 11.53 -19.93
N GLN A 540 -7.38 12.63 -19.99
CA GLN A 540 -6.93 13.28 -21.24
C GLN A 540 -8.08 13.64 -22.19
N LEU A 541 -9.27 13.94 -21.67
CA LEU A 541 -10.43 14.43 -22.43
C LEU A 541 -10.35 15.93 -22.65
N VAL A 542 -9.86 16.69 -21.68
CA VAL A 542 -9.60 18.12 -21.76
C VAL A 542 -8.11 18.31 -22.01
N THR A 543 -7.75 18.71 -23.24
CA THR A 543 -6.35 18.82 -23.67
C THR A 543 -5.92 20.23 -24.02
N ASP A 544 -6.87 21.17 -24.23
CA ASP A 544 -6.57 22.56 -24.47
C ASP A 544 -6.02 23.23 -23.19
N ALA A 545 -4.86 23.89 -23.31
CA ALA A 545 -4.18 24.50 -22.17
C ALA A 545 -4.98 25.64 -21.51
N SER A 546 -5.79 26.39 -22.30
CA SER A 546 -6.66 27.45 -21.76
C SER A 546 -7.79 26.85 -20.94
N ASP A 547 -8.44 25.80 -21.45
CA ASP A 547 -9.53 25.11 -20.76
C ASP A 547 -9.02 24.44 -19.47
N ILE A 548 -7.88 23.77 -19.53
CA ILE A 548 -7.22 23.20 -18.33
C ILE A 548 -7.00 24.29 -17.28
N LYS A 549 -6.42 25.44 -17.70
CA LYS A 549 -6.13 26.55 -16.79
C LYS A 549 -7.40 27.17 -16.19
N LYS A 550 -8.47 27.34 -16.97
CA LYS A 550 -9.75 27.85 -16.48
C LYS A 550 -10.32 26.94 -15.38
N ASN A 551 -10.37 25.62 -15.62
CA ASN A 551 -10.87 24.66 -14.65
C ASN A 551 -9.98 24.58 -13.40
N LEU A 552 -8.64 24.63 -13.55
CA LEU A 552 -7.71 24.67 -12.40
C LEU A 552 -8.00 25.86 -11.50
N VAL A 553 -8.04 27.07 -12.06
CA VAL A 553 -8.26 28.31 -11.28
C VAL A 553 -9.63 28.30 -10.62
N TYR A 554 -10.65 27.78 -11.28
CA TYR A 554 -12.01 27.74 -10.74
C TYR A 554 -12.15 26.76 -9.58
N TYR A 555 -11.59 25.56 -9.68
CA TYR A 555 -11.77 24.50 -8.68
C TYR A 555 -10.74 24.51 -7.55
N GLU A 556 -9.59 25.18 -7.70
CA GLU A 556 -8.53 25.21 -6.68
C GLU A 556 -9.03 25.69 -5.31
N ASP A 557 -9.83 26.77 -5.29
CA ASP A 557 -10.36 27.35 -4.05
C ASP A 557 -11.62 26.64 -3.53
N LYS A 558 -12.17 25.69 -4.28
CA LYS A 558 -13.39 24.96 -3.91
C LYS A 558 -13.13 23.64 -3.22
N ILE A 559 -11.93 23.08 -3.39
CA ILE A 559 -11.55 21.83 -2.72
C ILE A 559 -11.46 22.05 -1.21
N ASP A 560 -12.09 21.14 -0.46
CA ASP A 560 -11.95 21.10 0.98
C ASP A 560 -10.48 20.86 1.35
N LYS A 561 -9.88 21.81 2.06
CA LYS A 561 -8.47 21.73 2.49
C LYS A 561 -8.22 20.64 3.51
N ASN A 562 -9.26 20.15 4.17
CA ASN A 562 -9.22 19.01 5.08
C ASN A 562 -9.67 17.70 4.40
N GLY A 563 -9.97 17.75 3.12
CA GLY A 563 -10.35 16.61 2.31
C GLY A 563 -9.18 15.64 2.06
N PRO A 564 -9.42 14.59 1.27
CA PRO A 564 -8.42 13.55 1.01
C PRO A 564 -7.14 14.07 0.37
N ALA A 565 -5.99 13.67 0.93
CA ALA A 565 -4.64 14.15 0.60
C ALA A 565 -4.32 14.11 -0.90
N MET A 566 -4.80 13.10 -1.65
CA MET A 566 -4.47 12.90 -3.06
C MET A 566 -4.96 14.01 -4.00
N SER A 567 -6.00 14.77 -3.64
CA SER A 567 -6.65 15.73 -4.56
C SER A 567 -5.68 16.77 -5.12
N PHE A 568 -4.87 17.38 -4.27
CA PHE A 568 -3.93 18.43 -4.70
C PHE A 568 -2.83 17.92 -5.64
N SER A 569 -2.57 16.62 -5.64
CA SER A 569 -1.62 16.01 -6.57
C SER A 569 -2.04 16.15 -8.03
N ILE A 570 -3.34 16.12 -8.32
CA ILE A 570 -3.88 16.31 -9.68
C ILE A 570 -3.63 17.75 -10.16
N PHE A 571 -3.82 18.73 -9.26
CA PHE A 571 -3.49 20.12 -9.56
C PHE A 571 -1.99 20.29 -9.82
N ALA A 572 -1.13 19.63 -9.02
CA ALA A 572 0.30 19.65 -9.21
C ALA A 572 0.70 19.11 -10.60
N VAL A 573 0.11 17.98 -11.04
CA VAL A 573 0.34 17.43 -12.38
C VAL A 573 0.03 18.46 -13.46
N GLN A 574 -1.14 19.06 -13.40
CA GLN A 574 -1.62 19.98 -14.44
C GLN A 574 -0.83 21.28 -14.45
N TYR A 575 -0.56 21.89 -13.29
CA TYR A 575 0.28 23.09 -13.22
C TYR A 575 1.71 22.85 -13.72
N ALA A 576 2.30 21.70 -13.40
CA ALA A 576 3.63 21.35 -13.91
C ALA A 576 3.64 21.25 -15.44
N ARG A 577 2.61 20.60 -16.03
CA ARG A 577 2.44 20.49 -17.49
C ARG A 577 2.12 21.83 -18.16
N LEU A 578 1.50 22.77 -17.46
CA LEU A 578 1.31 24.16 -17.91
C LEU A 578 2.57 25.03 -17.69
N MET A 579 3.72 24.44 -17.39
CA MET A 579 5.00 25.13 -17.17
C MET A 579 5.00 26.08 -15.95
N GLN A 580 4.14 25.84 -14.95
CA GLN A 580 4.02 26.63 -13.73
C GLN A 580 4.66 25.90 -12.52
N GLY A 581 5.95 25.61 -12.60
CA GLY A 581 6.65 24.76 -11.64
C GLY A 581 6.57 25.22 -10.17
N LYS A 582 6.56 26.55 -9.90
CA LYS A 582 6.35 27.07 -8.55
C LYS A 582 4.96 26.72 -8.01
N LYS A 583 3.90 26.97 -8.79
CA LYS A 583 2.53 26.67 -8.39
C LYS A 583 2.30 25.17 -8.25
N ALA A 584 2.86 24.39 -9.18
CA ALA A 584 2.84 22.93 -9.09
C ALA A 584 3.45 22.41 -7.79
N TYR A 585 4.55 23.01 -7.33
CA TYR A 585 5.17 22.64 -6.05
C TYR A 585 4.31 23.01 -4.84
N GLU A 586 3.66 24.17 -4.86
CA GLU A 586 2.70 24.56 -3.81
C GLU A 586 1.60 23.51 -3.67
N MET A 587 1.01 23.07 -4.79
CA MET A 587 -0.02 22.02 -4.80
C MET A 587 0.54 20.65 -4.37
N PHE A 588 1.73 20.30 -4.82
CA PHE A 588 2.40 19.07 -4.41
C PHE A 588 2.60 19.00 -2.89
N VAL A 589 3.11 20.09 -2.31
CA VAL A 589 3.31 20.19 -0.85
C VAL A 589 1.98 20.14 -0.09
N GLN A 590 0.94 20.82 -0.60
CA GLN A 590 -0.40 20.78 -0.02
C GLN A 590 -0.99 19.38 -0.03
N GLY A 591 -0.63 18.54 -1.01
CA GLY A 591 -1.09 17.15 -1.14
C GLY A 591 -0.48 16.16 -0.15
N TYR A 592 0.52 16.55 0.68
CA TYR A 592 1.09 15.60 1.63
C TYR A 592 1.51 16.22 2.99
N ARG A 593 2.07 17.43 3.01
CA ARG A 593 2.68 17.98 4.24
C ARG A 593 1.67 18.20 5.37
N PRO A 594 0.45 18.74 5.15
CA PRO A 594 -0.55 18.86 6.21
C PRO A 594 -1.05 17.51 6.76
N ASN A 595 -0.85 16.45 6.00
CA ASN A 595 -1.30 15.09 6.31
C ASN A 595 -0.22 14.21 6.94
N LYS A 596 1.03 14.71 7.07
CA LYS A 596 2.15 13.96 7.68
C LYS A 596 1.98 13.86 9.18
N LEU A 597 2.04 12.65 9.72
CA LEU A 597 1.96 12.34 11.14
C LEU A 597 3.31 11.88 11.69
N PRO A 598 3.67 12.30 12.91
CA PRO A 598 4.95 11.95 13.53
C PRO A 598 4.96 10.50 14.05
N PRO A 599 6.12 9.91 14.27
CA PRO A 599 7.45 10.45 13.92
C PRO A 599 7.89 10.06 12.51
N PHE A 600 7.26 9.04 11.89
CA PHE A 600 7.73 8.44 10.65
C PHE A 600 7.13 9.05 9.37
N GLY A 601 6.36 10.13 9.49
CA GLY A 601 5.75 10.78 8.32
C GLY A 601 4.60 9.98 7.69
N VAL A 602 3.91 9.18 8.48
CA VAL A 602 2.70 8.46 8.07
C VAL A 602 1.69 9.46 7.52
N ILE A 603 1.12 9.19 6.35
CA ILE A 603 0.14 10.08 5.73
C ILE A 603 -1.25 9.75 6.27
N SER A 604 -2.00 10.76 6.72
CA SER A 604 -3.44 10.67 7.00
C SER A 604 -4.28 11.06 5.79
N GLU A 605 -5.52 10.62 5.73
CA GLU A 605 -6.47 11.02 4.69
C GLU A 605 -6.76 12.52 4.78
N GLY A 606 -7.29 12.96 5.88
CA GLY A 606 -7.55 14.38 6.14
C GLY A 606 -6.38 15.08 6.82
N ALA A 607 -6.20 16.37 6.54
CA ALA A 607 -5.21 17.19 7.24
C ALA A 607 -5.50 17.21 8.75
N GLY A 608 -4.44 17.15 9.56
CA GLY A 608 -4.56 17.11 11.02
C GLY A 608 -4.81 15.72 11.64
N GLY A 609 -4.73 14.64 10.85
CA GLY A 609 -4.58 13.28 11.37
C GLY A 609 -5.81 12.38 11.29
N THR A 610 -6.86 12.80 10.62
CA THR A 610 -8.02 11.92 10.38
C THR A 610 -7.62 10.74 9.49
N ASN A 611 -7.99 9.53 9.89
CA ASN A 611 -7.71 8.28 9.16
C ASN A 611 -6.21 8.13 8.81
N PRO A 612 -5.32 7.84 9.78
CA PRO A 612 -3.88 7.64 9.56
C PRO A 612 -3.59 6.39 8.71
N TYR A 613 -2.44 6.38 8.05
CA TYR A 613 -1.93 5.34 7.13
C TYR A 613 -2.56 5.34 5.73
N PHE A 614 -2.99 6.49 5.24
CA PHE A 614 -3.66 6.62 3.95
C PHE A 614 -2.68 6.49 2.76
N THR A 615 -2.52 5.28 2.26
CA THR A 615 -1.59 4.93 1.16
C THR A 615 -2.04 5.52 -0.20
N THR A 616 -3.33 5.81 -0.36
CA THR A 616 -3.87 6.52 -1.54
C THR A 616 -3.21 7.88 -1.71
N GLY A 617 -2.98 8.62 -0.62
CA GLY A 617 -2.25 9.89 -0.65
C GLY A 617 -0.82 9.73 -1.18
N ALA A 618 -0.14 8.62 -0.84
CA ALA A 618 1.16 8.28 -1.40
C ALA A 618 1.08 8.06 -2.92
N GLY A 619 0.05 7.37 -3.41
CA GLY A 619 -0.19 7.19 -4.84
C GLY A 619 -0.35 8.52 -5.59
N GLY A 620 -1.16 9.44 -5.05
CA GLY A 620 -1.31 10.79 -5.59
C GLY A 620 0.01 11.55 -5.64
N MET A 621 0.76 11.57 -4.54
CA MET A 621 2.09 12.21 -4.47
C MET A 621 3.02 11.69 -5.58
N LEU A 622 3.09 10.38 -5.79
CA LEU A 622 3.93 9.78 -6.82
C LEU A 622 3.49 10.18 -8.23
N GLN A 623 2.19 10.31 -8.49
CA GLN A 623 1.70 10.81 -9.77
C GLN A 623 2.12 12.26 -10.02
N ALA A 624 2.09 13.14 -9.01
CA ALA A 624 2.59 14.49 -9.13
C ALA A 624 4.05 14.52 -9.59
N VAL A 625 4.88 13.59 -9.09
CA VAL A 625 6.29 13.50 -9.47
C VAL A 625 6.47 12.85 -10.85
N ILE A 626 5.86 11.69 -11.09
CA ILE A 626 6.04 10.91 -12.33
C ILE A 626 5.35 11.61 -13.50
N ASN A 627 4.07 11.89 -13.37
CA ASN A 627 3.23 12.40 -14.46
C ASN A 627 3.26 13.94 -14.54
N GLY A 628 3.42 14.60 -13.38
CA GLY A 628 3.57 16.04 -13.29
C GLY A 628 4.99 16.47 -13.62
N PHE A 629 5.87 16.50 -12.63
CA PHE A 629 7.21 17.11 -12.75
C PHE A 629 8.11 16.42 -13.77
N CYS A 630 8.13 15.08 -13.86
CA CYS A 630 8.86 14.38 -14.91
C CYS A 630 8.15 14.45 -16.27
N GLY A 631 6.82 14.57 -16.27
CA GLY A 631 6.00 14.64 -17.47
C GLY A 631 5.86 13.31 -18.21
N LEU A 632 5.84 12.18 -17.51
CA LEU A 632 5.61 10.88 -18.13
C LEU A 632 4.11 10.67 -18.38
N GLU A 633 3.78 10.15 -19.53
CA GLU A 633 2.42 9.90 -19.97
C GLU A 633 2.31 8.58 -20.70
N ILE A 634 1.23 7.83 -20.43
CA ILE A 634 0.91 6.61 -21.17
C ILE A 634 0.10 6.99 -22.41
N THR A 635 0.50 6.46 -23.56
CA THR A 635 -0.19 6.60 -24.83
C THR A 635 -0.48 5.24 -25.43
N ASP A 636 -1.32 5.16 -26.46
CA ASP A 636 -1.61 3.91 -27.19
C ASP A 636 -0.33 3.20 -27.71
N LYS A 637 0.82 3.90 -27.76
CA LYS A 637 2.12 3.41 -28.23
C LYS A 637 3.18 3.26 -27.13
N GLY A 638 2.79 3.25 -25.87
CA GLY A 638 3.71 3.21 -24.73
C GLY A 638 3.95 4.58 -24.08
N ILE A 639 5.07 4.72 -23.40
CA ILE A 639 5.43 5.89 -22.61
C ILE A 639 5.93 7.04 -23.50
N ARG A 640 5.43 8.25 -23.24
CA ARG A 640 5.92 9.51 -23.80
C ARG A 640 6.32 10.45 -22.66
N GLN A 641 7.41 11.20 -22.83
CA GLN A 641 7.75 12.32 -21.94
C GLN A 641 7.30 13.64 -22.58
N VAL A 642 6.36 14.33 -21.93
CA VAL A 642 5.80 15.61 -22.41
C VAL A 642 6.50 16.79 -21.73
N PRO A 643 6.40 18.01 -22.30
CA PRO A 643 6.89 19.23 -21.65
C PRO A 643 6.30 19.38 -20.25
N SER A 644 7.15 19.73 -19.28
CA SER A 644 6.76 19.97 -17.90
C SER A 644 7.83 20.78 -17.17
N ALA A 645 7.45 21.53 -16.13
CA ALA A 645 8.36 22.31 -15.31
C ALA A 645 8.67 21.64 -13.98
N LEU A 646 9.93 21.69 -13.57
CA LEU A 646 10.35 21.35 -12.20
C LEU A 646 10.06 22.51 -11.24
N PRO A 647 9.95 22.24 -9.94
CA PRO A 647 10.02 23.27 -8.90
C PRO A 647 11.32 24.07 -9.01
N PRO A 648 11.34 25.38 -8.69
CA PRO A 648 12.52 26.23 -8.94
C PRO A 648 13.80 25.79 -8.23
N HIS A 649 13.69 25.07 -7.11
CA HIS A 649 14.83 24.60 -6.31
C HIS A 649 15.23 23.14 -6.60
N TRP A 650 14.43 22.40 -7.35
CA TRP A 650 14.82 21.05 -7.80
C TRP A 650 15.81 21.17 -8.97
N LYS A 651 17.03 20.77 -8.77
CA LYS A 651 18.08 20.82 -9.79
C LYS A 651 17.83 19.80 -10.89
N LYS A 652 17.42 18.59 -10.47
CA LYS A 652 17.21 17.45 -11.36
C LYS A 652 16.24 16.45 -10.74
N LEU A 653 15.43 15.83 -11.57
CA LEU A 653 14.58 14.69 -11.25
C LEU A 653 14.95 13.53 -12.15
N THR A 654 15.25 12.37 -11.57
CA THR A 654 15.55 11.13 -12.30
C THR A 654 14.62 10.03 -11.81
N ILE A 655 13.99 9.31 -12.75
CA ILE A 655 13.16 8.14 -12.47
C ILE A 655 13.79 6.95 -13.19
N THR A 656 14.19 5.94 -12.43
CA THR A 656 14.83 4.72 -12.94
C THR A 656 13.84 3.57 -13.04
N GLY A 657 14.16 2.57 -13.83
CA GLY A 657 13.41 1.31 -13.90
C GLY A 657 11.98 1.43 -14.42
N VAL A 658 11.72 2.37 -15.32
CA VAL A 658 10.38 2.69 -15.83
C VAL A 658 9.96 1.76 -16.95
N GLY A 659 8.77 1.20 -16.86
CA GLY A 659 8.12 0.36 -17.86
C GLY A 659 8.78 -1.01 -18.02
N PRO A 660 8.34 -1.80 -19.00
CA PRO A 660 8.87 -3.14 -19.23
C PRO A 660 10.37 -3.16 -19.57
N ASP A 661 10.84 -2.13 -20.27
CA ASP A 661 12.25 -1.99 -20.69
C ASP A 661 13.14 -1.41 -19.59
N LYS A 662 12.62 -1.12 -18.40
CA LYS A 662 13.35 -0.54 -17.26
C LYS A 662 14.17 0.72 -17.62
N LYS A 663 13.58 1.61 -18.43
CA LYS A 663 14.21 2.85 -18.88
C LYS A 663 14.39 3.87 -17.74
N THR A 664 15.36 4.77 -17.94
CA THR A 664 15.58 5.92 -17.08
C THR A 664 15.09 7.19 -17.77
N TYR A 665 14.31 8.00 -17.07
CA TYR A 665 13.86 9.31 -17.52
C TYR A 665 14.41 10.40 -16.61
N THR A 666 14.79 11.52 -17.21
CA THR A 666 15.41 12.63 -16.49
C THR A 666 14.79 13.96 -16.91
N ARG A 667 14.59 14.84 -15.92
CA ARG A 667 14.24 16.25 -16.14
C ARG A 667 15.25 17.10 -15.38
N VAL A 668 15.79 18.12 -16.06
CA VAL A 668 16.75 19.06 -15.48
C VAL A 668 16.13 20.44 -15.45
N GLN A 669 16.37 21.20 -14.40
CA GLN A 669 15.97 22.60 -14.31
C GLN A 669 16.64 23.40 -15.43
N LYS A 670 15.84 24.19 -16.18
CA LYS A 670 16.33 25.04 -17.28
C LYS A 670 16.68 26.42 -16.76
#